data_6fb369e4b5456143b0d596b1e0862d00
#
_entry.id   6fb369e4b5456143b0d596b1e0862d00
#
_cell.length_a   1.000
_cell.length_b   1.000
_cell.length_c   1.000
_cell.angle_alpha   90.00
_cell.angle_beta   90.00
_cell.angle_gamma   90.00
#
_symmetry.space_group_name_H-M   'P 1'
#
loop_
_entity.id
_entity.type
_entity.pdbx_description
1 polymer ?
#
loop_
_entity_poly.entity_id
_entity_poly.type
_entity_poly.pdbx_seq_one_letter_code
_entity_poly.pdbx_strand_id
1 'polypeptide(L)'
;MRFGILRKGDATMRGWRWNWLIIELPILWLGNFSSSKVNAPTRDVFRNGGWAQKYIRSYGIRRFVIVWILLMGVIVSKPAISIGDSAPVDETTQKHLTLDEILVIGDAITEPMSTEVGTKKIEKGKNINIPDVLKFEPDIDLKRRTLIGDTTDSLAIRGVSGNRIMLNINGRPVNASGVVGGYYIDWSTIPLDNIEKIELIRGGSSVRYGNNALGGVVNVITKKPTAKPTLTFFGTYGGGDDIDSIQNYRLTHTYQIGPLGYSLAGSYQKADPFLWNNDFEGKNLAASINLDMPLDGLVTFGFQYANSQRGLIRENRLSDDPDNPGFYRRLNNDFPLAFGETFSPYSGTAFIPGPGANWDKTKYYLDFGYSQPIYDALLDLKLYKNLEDREEKNYSSSDINIGYADGALVLDRDVESDRSYGGNLELSKFFGNHELMIGVENKVLAYGDTKTNYIDMTYNSAPWVTPNDLSFKPSSEGVCWGYYVQDTWEISERWLLTGGLRFDSYKNKSINGSTLPELEDDALTPKLIGTYRITNTDTMTASIYQALRTPGLPETYWWAEGATQGDPVLKPEKNNAAELLYQHNFSQKDFVRVCAYYYNIEDYIMFRFDPSWRGVYNIDKAEIYGASLDGRATFTNWLSGNAAITWQKSKKEGDIYDEAGLSDEIDYFPEWKVSAGLEFKLPYQSVFNVTARYVDERQAIYAYSSGWPTQQHFKLIELDPYITADINLKVPVGKHAELSGYVENLFGEEYEEQFGYPMPGIIIGAALKLSL
;
A
#
# COMPACT_ATOMS: atom_id res chain seq x y z
N MET A 1 -52.83 -18.42 -25.09
CA MET A 1 -52.84 -18.65 -26.54
C MET A 1 -51.39 -18.82 -26.95
N ARG A 2 -50.88 -19.99 -27.01
CA ARG A 2 -50.83 -21.06 -28.05
C ARG A 2 -50.23 -20.60 -29.36
N PHE A 3 -49.05 -21.15 -29.65
CA PHE A 3 -48.47 -21.68 -30.91
C PHE A 3 -47.74 -20.64 -31.80
N GLY A 4 -46.60 -20.95 -32.41
CA GLY A 4 -46.16 -22.24 -32.93
C GLY A 4 -44.70 -22.29 -33.34
N ILE A 5 -44.31 -23.51 -33.41
CA ILE A 5 -43.01 -24.05 -33.84
C ILE A 5 -42.90 -23.96 -35.38
N LEU A 6 -41.72 -23.62 -35.92
CA LEU A 6 -41.29 -24.15 -37.21
C LEU A 6 -39.79 -24.45 -37.25
N ARG A 7 -39.51 -25.59 -37.87
CA ARG A 7 -38.26 -26.36 -37.96
C ARG A 7 -37.44 -26.01 -39.22
N LYS A 8 -36.11 -26.16 -39.07
CA LYS A 8 -35.12 -26.64 -40.06
C LYS A 8 -34.82 -25.85 -41.33
N GLY A 9 -33.56 -25.55 -41.48
CA GLY A 9 -32.86 -25.32 -42.73
C GLY A 9 -31.34 -25.50 -42.53
N ASP A 10 -30.81 -26.62 -43.00
CA ASP A 10 -29.40 -26.95 -43.05
C ASP A 10 -28.61 -26.01 -43.97
N ALA A 11 -27.48 -25.47 -43.49
CA ALA A 11 -26.42 -24.97 -44.35
C ALA A 11 -25.08 -25.31 -43.75
N THR A 12 -24.43 -26.25 -44.37
CA THR A 12 -23.02 -26.65 -44.18
C THR A 12 -22.09 -25.50 -44.44
N MET A 13 -21.25 -25.10 -43.45
CA MET A 13 -20.00 -24.37 -43.67
C MET A 13 -18.83 -25.18 -43.18
N ARG A 14 -17.89 -25.34 -44.12
CA ARG A 14 -16.64 -26.08 -44.05
C ARG A 14 -15.71 -25.49 -42.98
N GLY A 15 -14.99 -26.38 -42.37
CA GLY A 15 -14.06 -26.20 -41.24
C GLY A 15 -12.98 -25.17 -41.42
N TRP A 16 -12.70 -24.49 -40.33
CA TRP A 16 -11.41 -23.89 -40.04
C TRP A 16 -10.78 -24.70 -38.91
N ARG A 17 -9.70 -25.42 -39.28
CA ARG A 17 -8.81 -26.06 -38.28
C ARG A 17 -7.90 -25.00 -37.74
N TRP A 18 -7.99 -24.75 -36.42
CA TRP A 18 -6.96 -24.03 -35.69
C TRP A 18 -5.82 -25.01 -35.37
N ASN A 19 -4.69 -24.81 -36.03
CA ASN A 19 -3.45 -25.46 -35.63
C ASN A 19 -2.88 -24.71 -34.41
N TRP A 20 -2.92 -25.36 -33.27
CA TRP A 20 -2.16 -24.93 -32.10
C TRP A 20 -0.68 -25.20 -32.37
N LEU A 21 0.11 -24.12 -32.48
CA LEU A 21 1.56 -24.21 -32.48
C LEU A 21 1.97 -24.36 -31.00
N ILE A 22 2.21 -25.59 -30.58
CA ILE A 22 2.88 -25.89 -29.32
C ILE A 22 4.38 -25.63 -29.54
N ILE A 23 4.88 -24.53 -28.99
CA ILE A 23 6.32 -24.29 -28.91
C ILE A 23 6.80 -25.06 -27.68
N GLU A 24 7.32 -26.25 -27.89
CA GLU A 24 8.12 -26.97 -26.90
C GLU A 24 9.48 -26.29 -26.76
N LEU A 25 9.70 -25.64 -25.62
CA LEU A 25 11.04 -25.24 -25.20
C LEU A 25 11.72 -26.46 -24.56
N PRO A 26 12.93 -26.82 -24.94
CA PRO A 26 13.63 -27.95 -24.34
C PRO A 26 14.09 -27.57 -22.92
N ILE A 27 13.53 -28.24 -21.92
CA ILE A 27 14.06 -28.25 -20.56
C ILE A 27 15.28 -29.18 -20.56
N LEU A 28 16.45 -28.60 -20.51
CA LEU A 28 17.70 -29.33 -20.29
C LEU A 28 17.83 -29.69 -18.81
N TRP A 29 17.65 -30.96 -18.55
CA TRP A 29 18.21 -31.84 -17.53
C TRP A 29 19.20 -31.21 -16.54
N LEU A 30 18.83 -31.19 -15.25
CA LEU A 30 19.78 -31.39 -14.15
C LEU A 30 19.27 -32.50 -13.25
N GLY A 31 20.16 -33.48 -13.09
CA GLY A 31 19.88 -34.82 -12.67
C GLY A 31 19.33 -35.00 -11.24
N ASN A 32 18.62 -36.11 -11.14
CA ASN A 32 18.22 -36.76 -9.93
C ASN A 32 19.39 -36.97 -8.96
N PHE A 33 19.27 -36.46 -7.73
CA PHE A 33 19.94 -37.06 -6.58
C PHE A 33 18.90 -37.65 -5.67
N SER A 34 19.01 -38.96 -5.53
CA SER A 34 18.15 -39.82 -4.73
C SER A 34 18.23 -39.47 -3.25
N SER A 35 17.08 -39.46 -2.61
CA SER A 35 16.91 -39.44 -1.15
C SER A 35 17.56 -40.68 -0.51
N SER A 36 18.65 -40.49 0.21
CA SER A 36 19.08 -41.44 1.22
C SER A 36 18.65 -40.95 2.60
N LYS A 37 17.76 -41.73 3.24
CA LYS A 37 17.36 -41.55 4.63
C LYS A 37 18.62 -41.61 5.51
N VAL A 38 18.90 -40.52 6.23
CA VAL A 38 19.84 -40.53 7.34
C VAL A 38 19.02 -40.38 8.62
N ASN A 39 19.13 -41.41 9.47
CA ASN A 39 18.53 -41.46 10.79
C ASN A 39 19.03 -40.33 11.67
N ALA A 40 18.10 -39.69 12.38
CA ALA A 40 18.39 -38.70 13.39
C ALA A 40 19.18 -39.28 14.55
N PRO A 41 20.26 -38.67 15.00
CA PRO A 41 20.84 -38.91 16.30
C PRO A 41 20.19 -38.06 17.36
N THR A 42 19.96 -38.69 18.49
CA THR A 42 19.44 -38.22 19.76
C THR A 42 20.04 -36.90 20.25
N ARG A 43 19.18 -36.11 20.88
CA ARG A 43 19.51 -34.97 21.73
C ARG A 43 20.65 -35.34 22.70
N ASP A 44 21.72 -34.60 22.60
CA ASP A 44 22.71 -34.21 23.61
C ASP A 44 24.08 -34.05 22.95
N VAL A 45 24.34 -32.94 22.33
CA VAL A 45 25.67 -32.31 22.11
C VAL A 45 25.45 -31.02 21.26
N PHE A 46 25.00 -29.92 21.82
CA PHE A 46 25.28 -28.60 21.31
C PHE A 46 25.21 -27.56 22.45
N ARG A 47 26.19 -27.61 23.31
CA ARG A 47 26.61 -26.44 24.09
C ARG A 47 28.04 -26.17 23.65
N ASN A 48 28.18 -25.36 22.59
CA ASN A 48 29.30 -24.47 22.28
C ASN A 48 29.12 -23.99 20.82
N GLY A 49 28.27 -22.98 20.66
CA GLY A 49 28.00 -22.37 19.38
C GLY A 49 29.10 -21.40 18.98
N GLY A 50 30.00 -21.81 18.15
CA GLY A 50 31.05 -20.94 17.58
C GLY A 50 31.42 -21.27 16.14
N TRP A 51 31.01 -22.43 15.64
CA TRP A 51 31.46 -22.92 14.33
C TRP A 51 30.37 -22.93 13.25
N ALA A 52 29.09 -23.02 13.60
CA ALA A 52 28.00 -23.07 12.63
C ALA A 52 27.76 -21.68 11.98
N GLN A 53 27.83 -20.60 12.72
CA GLN A 53 27.70 -19.24 12.19
C GLN A 53 28.79 -18.87 11.17
N LYS A 54 29.99 -19.39 11.32
CA LYS A 54 31.08 -19.15 10.37
C LYS A 54 30.91 -19.88 9.04
N TYR A 55 30.20 -21.03 9.05
CA TYR A 55 29.97 -21.83 7.82
C TYR A 55 28.81 -21.28 6.99
N ILE A 56 27.74 -20.80 7.62
CA ILE A 56 26.59 -20.23 6.93
C ILE A 56 26.93 -18.90 6.28
N ARG A 57 27.69 -18.01 6.95
CA ARG A 57 28.24 -16.78 6.34
C ARG A 57 29.12 -17.03 5.12
N SER A 58 29.87 -18.13 5.09
CA SER A 58 30.76 -18.45 3.97
C SER A 58 29.99 -18.95 2.71
N TYR A 59 28.79 -19.54 2.89
CA TYR A 59 27.98 -20.06 1.79
C TYR A 59 27.20 -18.94 1.08
N GLY A 60 26.66 -17.98 1.80
CA GLY A 60 26.01 -16.79 1.26
C GLY A 60 26.99 -15.94 0.45
N ILE A 61 28.18 -15.68 0.99
CA ILE A 61 29.23 -14.92 0.32
C ILE A 61 29.74 -15.62 -0.95
N ARG A 62 29.85 -16.95 -0.96
CA ARG A 62 30.27 -17.70 -2.16
C ARG A 62 29.24 -17.62 -3.30
N ARG A 63 27.95 -17.68 -3.01
CA ARG A 63 26.90 -17.47 -4.02
C ARG A 63 26.91 -16.05 -4.58
N PHE A 64 27.12 -15.07 -3.70
CA PHE A 64 27.26 -13.66 -4.08
C PHE A 64 28.46 -13.42 -5.01
N VAL A 65 29.62 -13.95 -4.67
CA VAL A 65 30.84 -13.82 -5.49
C VAL A 65 30.67 -14.46 -6.87
N ILE A 66 29.99 -15.60 -6.98
CA ILE A 66 29.74 -16.27 -8.26
C ILE A 66 28.80 -15.45 -9.15
N VAL A 67 27.74 -14.86 -8.61
CA VAL A 67 26.82 -13.97 -9.36
C VAL A 67 27.57 -12.70 -9.82
N TRP A 68 28.43 -12.13 -8.95
CA TRP A 68 29.25 -10.97 -9.29
C TRP A 68 30.34 -11.26 -10.33
N ILE A 69 30.97 -12.43 -10.26
CA ILE A 69 31.96 -12.86 -11.26
C ILE A 69 31.27 -13.09 -12.61
N LEU A 70 30.07 -13.66 -12.64
CA LEU A 70 29.28 -13.82 -13.86
C LEU A 70 28.83 -12.48 -14.45
N LEU A 71 28.39 -11.53 -13.60
CA LEU A 71 28.04 -10.16 -14.01
C LEU A 71 29.25 -9.38 -14.53
N MET A 72 30.39 -9.47 -13.84
CA MET A 72 31.66 -8.82 -14.30
C MET A 72 32.23 -9.49 -15.54
N GLY A 73 32.10 -10.81 -15.71
CA GLY A 73 32.53 -11.53 -16.91
C GLY A 73 31.82 -11.09 -18.19
N VAL A 74 30.57 -10.68 -18.11
CA VAL A 74 29.80 -10.12 -19.24
C VAL A 74 30.26 -8.71 -19.62
N ILE A 75 30.76 -7.94 -18.66
CA ILE A 75 31.26 -6.56 -18.90
C ILE A 75 32.61 -6.55 -19.63
N VAL A 76 33.45 -7.57 -19.45
CA VAL A 76 34.82 -7.60 -19.96
C VAL A 76 34.93 -8.19 -21.37
N SER A 77 33.91 -8.84 -21.94
CA SER A 77 34.02 -9.68 -23.12
C SER A 77 33.35 -9.17 -24.40
N LYS A 78 33.16 -7.86 -24.63
CA LYS A 78 32.61 -7.37 -25.91
C LYS A 78 33.58 -6.49 -26.70
N PRO A 79 33.76 -6.76 -28.02
CA PRO A 79 34.53 -5.87 -28.92
C PRO A 79 33.74 -4.59 -29.21
N ALA A 80 34.48 -3.49 -29.36
CA ALA A 80 33.95 -2.18 -29.70
C ALA A 80 33.25 -2.17 -31.06
N ILE A 81 31.94 -1.84 -31.06
CA ILE A 81 31.21 -1.53 -32.30
C ILE A 81 31.07 -0.01 -32.37
N SER A 82 31.58 0.55 -33.43
CA SER A 82 31.53 1.96 -33.79
C SER A 82 30.08 2.39 -34.05
N ILE A 83 29.63 3.43 -33.35
CA ILE A 83 28.32 4.06 -33.55
C ILE A 83 28.49 5.26 -34.45
N GLY A 84 27.81 5.24 -35.59
CA GLY A 84 27.70 6.38 -36.48
C GLY A 84 26.74 7.44 -35.93
N ASP A 85 27.14 8.69 -36.09
CA ASP A 85 26.39 9.88 -35.70
C ASP A 85 25.01 9.93 -36.36
N SER A 86 23.93 10.12 -35.57
CA SER A 86 22.61 10.49 -36.07
C SER A 86 22.41 12.01 -35.98
N ALA A 87 22.01 12.61 -37.10
CA ALA A 87 21.76 14.03 -37.27
C ALA A 87 20.62 14.55 -36.39
N PRO A 88 20.60 15.84 -36.00
CA PRO A 88 19.56 16.44 -35.17
C PRO A 88 18.26 16.59 -35.96
N VAL A 89 17.14 16.24 -35.30
CA VAL A 89 15.78 16.46 -35.81
C VAL A 89 15.36 17.88 -35.50
N ASP A 90 14.87 18.57 -36.49
CA ASP A 90 14.40 19.97 -36.47
C ASP A 90 13.05 20.09 -35.70
N GLU A 91 13.03 20.86 -34.63
CA GLU A 91 11.86 21.14 -33.81
C GLU A 91 11.12 22.42 -34.29
N THR A 92 10.34 22.31 -35.37
CA THR A 92 9.32 23.34 -35.67
C THR A 92 8.05 22.67 -36.18
N THR A 93 7.22 22.17 -35.26
CA THR A 93 5.83 21.84 -35.57
C THR A 93 4.93 22.41 -34.46
N GLN A 94 3.94 23.17 -34.86
CA GLN A 94 2.92 23.75 -33.98
C GLN A 94 2.34 22.65 -33.06
N LYS A 95 2.44 22.89 -31.76
CA LYS A 95 1.93 22.01 -30.71
C LYS A 95 0.38 22.04 -30.72
N HIS A 96 -0.24 21.03 -31.30
CA HIS A 96 -1.61 20.69 -30.92
C HIS A 96 -1.53 19.98 -29.56
N LEU A 97 -2.05 20.62 -28.52
CA LEU A 97 -2.20 19.99 -27.21
C LEU A 97 -3.16 18.81 -27.36
N THR A 98 -2.69 17.62 -27.07
CA THR A 98 -3.54 16.43 -27.00
C THR A 98 -4.31 16.41 -25.70
N LEU A 99 -5.44 15.69 -25.65
CA LEU A 99 -6.24 15.52 -24.43
C LEU A 99 -5.37 15.06 -23.23
N ASP A 100 -4.37 14.24 -23.49
CA ASP A 100 -3.39 13.77 -22.50
C ASP A 100 -2.54 14.89 -21.92
N GLU A 101 -2.16 15.88 -22.74
CA GLU A 101 -1.40 17.06 -22.28
C GLU A 101 -2.29 18.02 -21.47
N ILE A 102 -3.57 18.14 -21.83
CA ILE A 102 -4.56 18.95 -21.09
C ILE A 102 -4.85 18.32 -19.72
N LEU A 103 -5.03 17.01 -19.65
CA LEU A 103 -5.24 16.28 -18.39
C LEU A 103 -4.02 16.37 -17.46
N VAL A 104 -2.80 16.25 -18.00
CA VAL A 104 -1.55 16.40 -17.24
C VAL A 104 -1.34 17.84 -16.77
N ILE A 105 -1.68 18.82 -17.58
CA ILE A 105 -1.55 20.25 -17.21
C ILE A 105 -2.58 20.62 -16.13
N GLY A 106 -3.83 20.16 -16.25
CA GLY A 106 -4.86 20.40 -15.24
C GLY A 106 -4.48 19.82 -13.87
N ASP A 107 -4.05 18.57 -13.82
CA ASP A 107 -3.64 17.91 -12.58
C ASP A 107 -2.35 18.52 -11.96
N ALA A 108 -1.40 18.96 -12.78
CA ALA A 108 -0.14 19.54 -12.31
C ALA A 108 -0.27 20.98 -11.77
N ILE A 109 -1.28 21.73 -12.19
CA ILE A 109 -1.49 23.11 -11.75
C ILE A 109 -2.36 23.18 -10.48
N THR A 110 -3.27 22.23 -10.31
CA THR A 110 -4.29 22.26 -9.25
C THR A 110 -3.83 21.73 -7.88
N GLU A 111 -2.74 20.94 -7.82
CA GLU A 111 -2.25 20.37 -6.57
C GLU A 111 -0.75 20.66 -6.36
N PRO A 112 -0.40 21.90 -5.95
CA PRO A 112 1.01 22.33 -5.85
C PRO A 112 1.85 21.59 -4.80
N MET A 113 1.23 20.85 -3.90
CA MET A 113 1.90 20.02 -2.87
C MET A 113 2.10 18.55 -3.30
N SER A 114 1.86 18.23 -4.56
CA SER A 114 2.03 16.87 -5.07
C SER A 114 3.47 16.54 -5.42
N THR A 115 3.80 15.23 -5.34
CA THR A 115 5.06 14.68 -5.82
C THR A 115 4.76 13.50 -6.74
N GLU A 116 5.34 13.52 -7.93
CA GLU A 116 5.23 12.42 -8.88
C GLU A 116 6.40 11.44 -8.72
N VAL A 117 6.08 10.17 -8.59
CA VAL A 117 7.04 9.07 -8.57
C VAL A 117 6.89 8.25 -9.85
N GLY A 118 7.73 8.51 -10.82
CA GLY A 118 7.66 7.90 -12.15
C GLY A 118 8.23 6.49 -12.23
N THR A 119 8.01 5.85 -13.38
CA THR A 119 8.37 4.46 -13.70
C THR A 119 9.81 4.09 -13.33
N LYS A 120 10.79 4.98 -13.53
CA LYS A 120 12.20 4.69 -13.21
C LYS A 120 12.44 4.38 -11.74
N LYS A 121 11.69 5.01 -10.83
CA LYS A 121 11.78 4.78 -9.39
C LYS A 121 10.98 3.54 -8.99
N ILE A 122 9.82 3.34 -9.62
CA ILE A 122 8.97 2.16 -9.42
C ILE A 122 9.71 0.89 -9.83
N GLU A 123 10.43 0.92 -10.96
CA GLU A 123 11.16 -0.22 -11.53
C GLU A 123 12.61 -0.36 -11.01
N LYS A 124 12.92 0.13 -9.81
CA LYS A 124 14.26 -0.05 -9.21
C LYS A 124 14.55 -1.50 -8.76
N GLY A 125 14.08 -2.49 -9.48
CA GLY A 125 14.46 -3.89 -9.35
C GLY A 125 14.05 -4.62 -8.08
N LYS A 126 14.10 -3.95 -6.94
CA LYS A 126 13.83 -4.52 -5.62
C LYS A 126 12.42 -4.25 -5.08
N ASN A 127 11.71 -3.24 -5.61
CA ASN A 127 10.42 -2.85 -5.07
C ASN A 127 9.36 -3.94 -5.32
N ILE A 128 8.68 -4.36 -4.26
CA ILE A 128 7.67 -5.40 -4.27
C ILE A 128 6.27 -4.79 -4.32
N ASN A 129 6.07 -3.67 -3.60
CA ASN A 129 4.80 -2.99 -3.45
C ASN A 129 4.96 -1.46 -3.45
N ILE A 130 3.86 -0.72 -3.36
CA ILE A 130 3.84 0.75 -3.32
C ILE A 130 4.56 1.32 -2.08
N PRO A 131 4.37 0.81 -0.86
CA PRO A 131 5.14 1.25 0.30
C PRO A 131 6.66 1.20 0.10
N ASP A 132 7.20 0.16 -0.55
CA ASP A 132 8.63 0.08 -0.85
C ASP A 132 9.10 1.17 -1.79
N VAL A 133 8.26 1.57 -2.75
CA VAL A 133 8.55 2.68 -3.67
C VAL A 133 8.59 4.00 -2.92
N LEU A 134 7.70 4.19 -1.95
CA LEU A 134 7.48 5.45 -1.24
C LEU A 134 8.33 5.61 0.03
N LYS A 135 8.92 4.56 0.59
CA LYS A 135 9.63 4.59 1.89
C LYS A 135 10.80 5.59 1.99
N PHE A 136 11.33 6.06 0.85
CA PHE A 136 12.40 7.05 0.78
C PHE A 136 11.89 8.47 0.44
N GLU A 137 10.56 8.65 0.27
CA GLU A 137 9.99 9.97 0.10
C GLU A 137 10.01 10.75 1.42
N PRO A 138 10.17 12.11 1.39
CA PRO A 138 10.00 12.90 2.58
C PRO A 138 8.58 12.73 3.14
N ASP A 139 8.44 12.86 4.44
CA ASP A 139 7.16 12.86 5.14
C ASP A 139 6.40 11.52 5.10
N ILE A 140 7.03 10.42 4.64
CA ILE A 140 6.42 9.09 4.59
C ILE A 140 6.97 8.20 5.69
N ASP A 141 6.08 7.63 6.50
CA ASP A 141 6.36 6.62 7.51
C ASP A 141 5.69 5.31 7.16
N LEU A 142 6.32 4.22 7.55
CA LEU A 142 5.76 2.88 7.39
C LEU A 142 5.62 2.21 8.75
N LYS A 143 4.48 1.51 8.93
CA LYS A 143 4.24 0.61 10.04
C LYS A 143 3.81 -0.72 9.43
N ARG A 144 4.69 -1.72 9.43
CA ARG A 144 4.50 -3.00 8.76
C ARG A 144 4.80 -4.17 9.68
N ARG A 145 4.07 -5.26 9.42
CA ARG A 145 4.30 -6.59 10.00
C ARG A 145 4.79 -7.60 8.97
N THR A 146 4.66 -7.25 7.69
CA THR A 146 4.99 -8.13 6.56
C THR A 146 5.75 -7.36 5.48
N LEU A 147 6.37 -8.08 4.54
CA LEU A 147 7.07 -7.46 3.42
C LEU A 147 6.13 -7.05 2.28
N ILE A 148 5.07 -7.83 2.02
CA ILE A 148 4.23 -7.61 0.84
C ILE A 148 3.00 -6.76 1.16
N GLY A 149 2.60 -6.72 2.38
CA GLY A 149 1.49 -5.93 2.87
C GLY A 149 0.45 -6.79 3.60
N ASP A 150 -0.02 -6.27 4.70
CA ASP A 150 -1.12 -6.79 5.50
C ASP A 150 -2.19 -5.71 5.62
N THR A 151 -3.39 -6.07 6.02
CA THR A 151 -4.48 -5.11 6.26
C THR A 151 -4.19 -4.14 7.39
N THR A 152 -3.25 -4.50 8.27
CA THR A 152 -2.80 -3.64 9.38
C THR A 152 -1.52 -2.88 9.06
N ASP A 153 -0.86 -3.21 7.93
CA ASP A 153 0.27 -2.44 7.46
C ASP A 153 -0.21 -1.07 7.00
N SER A 154 0.39 -0.03 7.51
CA SER A 154 -0.01 1.34 7.21
C SER A 154 1.15 2.18 6.69
N LEU A 155 0.79 3.11 5.82
CA LEU A 155 1.64 4.21 5.39
C LEU A 155 1.09 5.47 6.05
N ALA A 156 1.97 6.30 6.58
CA ALA A 156 1.62 7.61 7.10
C ALA A 156 2.18 8.70 6.18
N ILE A 157 1.41 9.76 5.98
CA ILE A 157 1.84 10.99 5.33
C ILE A 157 1.87 12.07 6.41
N ARG A 158 3.06 12.62 6.74
CA ARG A 158 3.22 13.61 7.81
C ARG A 158 2.64 13.16 9.15
N GLY A 159 2.85 11.90 9.49
CA GLY A 159 2.36 11.30 10.73
C GLY A 159 0.87 10.92 10.73
N VAL A 160 0.09 11.32 9.73
CA VAL A 160 -1.31 10.91 9.58
C VAL A 160 -1.37 9.57 8.86
N SER A 161 -1.93 8.54 9.49
CA SER A 161 -1.84 7.15 9.02
C SER A 161 -3.18 6.42 8.95
N GLY A 162 -3.14 5.22 8.39
CA GLY A 162 -4.24 4.26 8.38
C GLY A 162 -5.40 4.69 7.49
N ASN A 163 -6.59 4.64 8.05
CA ASN A 163 -7.84 4.97 7.37
C ASN A 163 -8.04 6.47 7.07
N ARG A 164 -7.04 7.30 7.36
CA ARG A 164 -6.99 8.74 7.07
C ARG A 164 -6.26 9.08 5.77
N ILE A 165 -5.77 8.06 5.07
CA ILE A 165 -5.13 8.20 3.75
C ILE A 165 -6.01 7.52 2.71
N MET A 166 -6.21 8.21 1.59
CA MET A 166 -6.92 7.65 0.45
C MET A 166 -5.93 7.06 -0.55
N LEU A 167 -6.21 5.85 -1.01
CA LEU A 167 -5.55 5.23 -2.14
C LEU A 167 -6.48 5.22 -3.34
N ASN A 168 -6.02 5.76 -4.45
CA ASN A 168 -6.77 5.79 -5.70
C ASN A 168 -6.03 5.07 -6.82
N ILE A 169 -6.77 4.49 -7.75
CA ILE A 169 -6.28 4.05 -9.06
C ILE A 169 -7.01 4.85 -10.12
N ASN A 170 -6.28 5.66 -10.91
CA ASN A 170 -6.84 6.58 -11.92
C ASN A 170 -7.92 7.51 -11.35
N GLY A 171 -7.75 7.97 -10.11
CA GLY A 171 -8.69 8.81 -9.38
C GLY A 171 -9.88 8.09 -8.74
N ARG A 172 -9.98 6.76 -8.86
CA ARG A 172 -11.00 5.92 -8.24
C ARG A 172 -10.53 5.42 -6.87
N PRO A 173 -11.29 5.56 -5.77
CA PRO A 173 -10.91 5.04 -4.47
C PRO A 173 -10.94 3.50 -4.43
N VAL A 174 -9.92 2.92 -3.78
CA VAL A 174 -9.75 1.46 -3.64
C VAL A 174 -9.58 1.00 -2.19
N ASN A 175 -9.66 1.91 -1.22
CA ASN A 175 -9.71 1.53 0.18
C ASN A 175 -10.93 0.64 0.43
N ALA A 176 -10.72 -0.52 1.03
CA ALA A 176 -11.81 -1.44 1.35
C ALA A 176 -12.60 -0.95 2.57
N SER A 177 -13.91 -1.14 2.55
CA SER A 177 -14.78 -0.81 3.68
C SER A 177 -14.57 -1.72 4.89
N GLY A 178 -14.06 -2.90 4.69
CA GLY A 178 -13.47 -3.92 5.56
C GLY A 178 -14.01 -4.11 6.96
N VAL A 179 -13.83 -5.32 7.47
CA VAL A 179 -14.36 -5.75 8.77
C VAL A 179 -13.41 -5.43 9.93
N VAL A 180 -12.09 -5.40 9.69
CA VAL A 180 -11.08 -5.12 10.71
C VAL A 180 -10.35 -3.83 10.34
N GLY A 181 -10.38 -2.86 11.26
CA GLY A 181 -9.69 -1.59 11.06
C GLY A 181 -10.39 -0.58 10.16
N GLY A 182 -11.50 -0.90 9.56
CA GLY A 182 -12.34 -0.06 8.69
C GLY A 182 -11.56 0.77 7.67
N TYR A 183 -11.98 0.81 6.42
CA TYR A 183 -11.38 1.64 5.39
C TYR A 183 -9.85 1.44 5.23
N TYR A 184 -9.42 0.19 5.16
CA TYR A 184 -8.01 -0.17 5.05
C TYR A 184 -7.52 -0.25 3.59
N ILE A 185 -6.19 -0.22 3.44
CA ILE A 185 -5.52 -0.41 2.16
C ILE A 185 -4.83 -1.77 2.17
N ASP A 186 -5.16 -2.64 1.23
CA ASP A 186 -4.40 -3.86 0.98
C ASP A 186 -3.41 -3.63 -0.17
N TRP A 187 -2.19 -3.30 0.18
CA TRP A 187 -1.11 -2.98 -0.76
C TRP A 187 -0.72 -4.16 -1.66
N SER A 188 -0.99 -5.41 -1.23
CA SER A 188 -0.68 -6.61 -1.99
C SER A 188 -1.55 -6.79 -3.23
N THR A 189 -2.73 -6.15 -3.25
CA THR A 189 -3.69 -6.23 -4.36
C THR A 189 -3.41 -5.24 -5.48
N ILE A 190 -2.37 -4.40 -5.36
CA ILE A 190 -2.02 -3.37 -6.33
C ILE A 190 -0.59 -3.62 -6.83
N PRO A 191 -0.43 -4.47 -7.83
CA PRO A 191 0.87 -4.84 -8.35
C PRO A 191 1.50 -3.68 -9.14
N LEU A 192 2.82 -3.55 -9.03
CA LEU A 192 3.58 -2.47 -9.67
C LEU A 192 3.68 -2.56 -11.20
N ASP A 193 3.29 -3.69 -11.80
CA ASP A 193 3.45 -3.97 -13.23
C ASP A 193 2.61 -3.09 -14.15
N ASN A 194 1.42 -2.70 -13.69
CA ASN A 194 0.51 -1.84 -14.45
C ASN A 194 0.64 -0.35 -14.09
N ILE A 195 1.62 0.02 -13.26
CA ILE A 195 1.78 1.41 -12.81
C ILE A 195 2.70 2.18 -13.76
N GLU A 196 2.23 3.33 -14.24
CA GLU A 196 3.03 4.31 -14.97
C GLU A 196 3.69 5.30 -14.01
N LYS A 197 2.91 5.85 -13.07
CA LYS A 197 3.37 6.77 -12.02
C LYS A 197 2.50 6.69 -10.78
N ILE A 198 3.05 7.15 -9.67
CA ILE A 198 2.34 7.35 -8.42
C ILE A 198 2.36 8.86 -8.13
N GLU A 199 1.20 9.44 -7.92
CA GLU A 199 1.05 10.83 -7.48
C GLU A 199 0.81 10.81 -5.97
N LEU A 200 1.75 11.36 -5.23
CA LEU A 200 1.64 11.52 -3.79
C LEU A 200 1.15 12.95 -3.51
N ILE A 201 -0.11 13.10 -3.16
CA ILE A 201 -0.77 14.39 -2.93
C ILE A 201 -0.85 14.58 -1.42
N ARG A 202 -0.10 15.57 -0.92
CA ARG A 202 -0.07 15.93 0.49
C ARG A 202 -1.03 17.05 0.76
N GLY A 203 -1.66 17.04 1.91
CA GLY A 203 -2.51 18.13 2.35
C GLY A 203 -3.68 18.46 1.44
N GLY A 204 -4.28 19.59 1.54
CA GLY A 204 -5.33 20.30 0.75
C GLY A 204 -6.15 19.61 -0.35
N SER A 205 -6.03 18.31 -0.48
CA SER A 205 -6.64 17.53 -1.57
C SER A 205 -8.13 17.19 -1.33
N SER A 206 -8.65 17.51 -0.16
CA SER A 206 -10.00 17.11 0.26
C SER A 206 -11.13 17.67 -0.60
N VAL A 207 -10.96 18.80 -1.27
CA VAL A 207 -12.00 19.38 -2.13
C VAL A 207 -12.30 18.46 -3.32
N ARG A 208 -11.29 17.96 -4.03
CA ARG A 208 -11.48 17.05 -5.17
C ARG A 208 -11.71 15.60 -4.77
N TYR A 209 -10.93 15.11 -3.78
CA TYR A 209 -10.95 13.71 -3.40
C TYR A 209 -11.91 13.40 -2.25
N GLY A 210 -12.32 14.43 -1.49
CA GLY A 210 -13.36 14.37 -0.49
C GLY A 210 -12.98 13.62 0.77
N ASN A 211 -13.99 12.99 1.35
CA ASN A 211 -13.93 12.25 2.60
C ASN A 211 -12.81 11.20 2.63
N ASN A 212 -12.11 11.09 3.76
CA ASN A 212 -10.99 10.18 4.05
C ASN A 212 -9.64 10.55 3.41
N ALA A 213 -9.50 11.73 2.82
CA ALA A 213 -8.23 12.29 2.39
C ALA A 213 -7.60 13.23 3.43
N LEU A 214 -7.71 12.90 4.73
CA LEU A 214 -7.31 13.76 5.85
C LEU A 214 -5.80 13.98 5.91
N GLY A 215 -5.02 12.92 5.68
CA GLY A 215 -3.55 12.98 5.60
C GLY A 215 -3.02 13.18 4.19
N GLY A 216 -3.83 12.88 3.18
CA GLY A 216 -3.45 12.98 1.78
C GLY A 216 -3.97 11.82 0.91
N VAL A 217 -3.50 11.81 -0.34
CA VAL A 217 -3.90 10.82 -1.34
C VAL A 217 -2.67 10.21 -2.01
N VAL A 218 -2.68 8.90 -2.16
CA VAL A 218 -1.78 8.17 -3.04
C VAL A 218 -2.58 7.80 -4.29
N ASN A 219 -2.35 8.46 -5.41
CA ASN A 219 -3.05 8.20 -6.66
C ASN A 219 -2.15 7.43 -7.61
N VAL A 220 -2.53 6.21 -7.95
CA VAL A 220 -1.81 5.33 -8.88
C VAL A 220 -2.35 5.55 -10.27
N ILE A 221 -1.50 5.96 -11.20
CA ILE A 221 -1.84 6.09 -12.61
C ILE A 221 -1.34 4.84 -13.34
N THR A 222 -2.25 4.17 -14.04
CA THR A 222 -1.93 2.95 -14.78
C THR A 222 -1.36 3.24 -16.15
N LYS A 223 -0.59 2.28 -16.69
CA LYS A 223 0.02 2.37 -18.03
C LYS A 223 -1.06 2.52 -19.11
N LYS A 224 -0.83 3.48 -20.01
CA LYS A 224 -1.67 3.73 -21.18
C LYS A 224 -1.30 2.82 -22.35
N PRO A 225 -2.23 2.57 -23.29
CA PRO A 225 -1.92 1.91 -24.55
C PRO A 225 -0.82 2.64 -25.32
N THR A 226 0.06 1.88 -25.97
CA THR A 226 1.22 2.41 -26.72
C THR A 226 0.97 2.32 -28.23
N ALA A 227 1.47 3.29 -28.99
CA ALA A 227 1.33 3.31 -30.47
C ALA A 227 2.00 2.11 -31.18
N LYS A 228 2.99 1.47 -30.52
CA LYS A 228 3.60 0.22 -30.97
C LYS A 228 3.33 -0.87 -29.96
N PRO A 229 3.08 -2.12 -30.38
CA PRO A 229 2.93 -3.22 -29.44
C PRO A 229 4.19 -3.31 -28.55
N THR A 230 3.98 -3.30 -27.25
CA THR A 230 5.05 -3.37 -26.26
C THR A 230 4.76 -4.53 -25.33
N LEU A 231 5.71 -5.46 -25.21
CA LEU A 231 5.66 -6.57 -24.25
C LEU A 231 6.78 -6.39 -23.25
N THR A 232 6.45 -6.29 -21.97
CA THR A 232 7.44 -6.20 -20.89
C THR A 232 7.28 -7.36 -19.93
N PHE A 233 8.35 -8.11 -19.72
CA PHE A 233 8.47 -9.06 -18.62
C PHE A 233 9.44 -8.52 -17.58
N PHE A 234 9.09 -8.68 -16.32
CA PHE A 234 9.94 -8.37 -15.18
C PHE A 234 9.87 -9.50 -14.18
N GLY A 235 11.02 -10.02 -13.77
CA GLY A 235 11.10 -11.10 -12.78
C GLY A 235 12.17 -10.77 -11.75
N THR A 236 11.84 -10.94 -10.46
CA THR A 236 12.78 -10.86 -9.34
C THR A 236 12.80 -12.16 -8.56
N TYR A 237 13.97 -12.50 -8.06
CA TYR A 237 14.19 -13.57 -7.10
C TYR A 237 15.20 -13.08 -6.07
N GLY A 238 14.89 -13.23 -4.80
CA GLY A 238 15.76 -12.85 -3.68
C GLY A 238 15.52 -13.76 -2.49
N GLY A 239 16.36 -13.62 -1.47
CA GLY A 239 16.27 -14.31 -0.19
C GLY A 239 17.39 -13.83 0.71
N GLY A 240 17.43 -14.30 1.94
CA GLY A 240 18.39 -13.88 2.96
C GLY A 240 18.53 -14.89 4.07
N ASP A 241 19.09 -14.44 5.18
CA ASP A 241 19.34 -15.31 6.33
C ASP A 241 18.03 -15.71 7.04
N ASP A 242 17.03 -14.80 7.01
CA ASP A 242 15.75 -14.98 7.70
C ASP A 242 14.62 -15.39 6.77
N ILE A 243 14.79 -15.29 5.45
CA ILE A 243 13.77 -15.60 4.45
C ILE A 243 14.34 -16.40 3.30
N ASP A 244 13.77 -17.58 3.05
CA ASP A 244 14.27 -18.51 2.02
C ASP A 244 14.12 -17.94 0.61
N SER A 245 12.95 -17.41 0.27
CA SER A 245 12.74 -16.78 -1.03
C SER A 245 11.67 -15.68 -1.06
N ILE A 246 11.93 -14.69 -1.93
CA ILE A 246 10.97 -13.68 -2.36
C ILE A 246 10.96 -13.69 -3.88
N GLN A 247 9.78 -13.84 -4.46
CA GLN A 247 9.60 -13.96 -5.90
C GLN A 247 8.54 -12.96 -6.37
N ASN A 248 8.81 -12.28 -7.50
CA ASN A 248 7.84 -11.41 -8.11
C ASN A 248 8.02 -11.46 -9.63
N TYR A 249 7.01 -11.94 -10.35
CA TYR A 249 7.00 -12.07 -11.80
C TYR A 249 5.85 -11.25 -12.36
N ARG A 250 6.13 -10.40 -13.35
CA ARG A 250 5.19 -9.46 -13.95
C ARG A 250 5.29 -9.50 -15.46
N LEU A 251 4.14 -9.49 -16.14
CA LEU A 251 4.04 -9.43 -17.60
C LEU A 251 3.06 -8.35 -17.98
N THR A 252 3.44 -7.43 -18.85
CA THR A 252 2.57 -6.36 -19.34
C THR A 252 2.62 -6.30 -20.85
N HIS A 253 1.47 -6.19 -21.50
CA HIS A 253 1.36 -5.96 -22.93
C HIS A 253 0.43 -4.78 -23.20
N THR A 254 0.89 -3.80 -23.99
CA THR A 254 0.11 -2.61 -24.35
C THR A 254 0.18 -2.38 -25.85
N TYR A 255 -0.95 -1.97 -26.42
CA TYR A 255 -1.01 -1.60 -27.83
C TYR A 255 -2.26 -0.79 -28.17
N GLN A 256 -2.15 0.08 -29.18
CA GLN A 256 -3.29 0.79 -29.78
C GLN A 256 -3.47 0.42 -31.22
N ILE A 257 -4.67 0.01 -31.60
CA ILE A 257 -5.06 -0.41 -32.93
C ILE A 257 -6.17 0.52 -33.43
N GLY A 258 -5.80 1.55 -34.19
CA GLY A 258 -6.74 2.59 -34.59
C GLY A 258 -7.36 3.26 -33.36
N PRO A 259 -8.69 3.36 -33.22
CA PRO A 259 -9.33 3.99 -32.07
C PRO A 259 -9.33 3.10 -30.80
N LEU A 260 -8.96 1.83 -30.91
CA LEU A 260 -8.99 0.88 -29.81
C LEU A 260 -7.59 0.70 -29.22
N GLY A 261 -7.41 1.11 -27.98
CA GLY A 261 -6.22 0.85 -27.18
C GLY A 261 -6.49 -0.19 -26.10
N TYR A 262 -5.46 -0.94 -25.68
CA TYR A 262 -5.56 -1.82 -24.53
C TYR A 262 -4.24 -1.94 -23.77
N SER A 263 -4.35 -2.23 -22.48
CA SER A 263 -3.26 -2.65 -21.61
C SER A 263 -3.68 -3.92 -20.87
N LEU A 264 -2.83 -4.94 -20.90
CA LEU A 264 -3.01 -6.21 -20.19
C LEU A 264 -1.79 -6.42 -19.28
N ALA A 265 -2.03 -6.71 -18.01
CA ALA A 265 -0.98 -6.99 -17.04
C ALA A 265 -1.34 -8.21 -16.21
N GLY A 266 -0.33 -9.01 -15.88
CA GLY A 266 -0.47 -10.15 -14.98
C GLY A 266 0.74 -10.26 -14.09
N SER A 267 0.54 -10.63 -12.82
CA SER A 267 1.64 -10.84 -11.88
C SER A 267 1.41 -12.02 -10.95
N TYR A 268 2.53 -12.55 -10.50
CA TYR A 268 2.64 -13.57 -9.47
C TYR A 268 3.67 -13.13 -8.45
N GLN A 269 3.30 -13.17 -7.18
CA GLN A 269 4.16 -12.84 -6.05
C GLN A 269 4.15 -13.98 -5.05
N LYS A 270 5.32 -14.29 -4.50
CA LYS A 270 5.47 -15.25 -3.41
C LYS A 270 6.56 -14.77 -2.45
N ALA A 271 6.32 -14.91 -1.16
CA ALA A 271 7.33 -14.75 -0.12
C ALA A 271 7.23 -15.92 0.86
N ASP A 272 8.34 -16.57 1.10
CA ASP A 272 8.44 -17.57 2.17
C ASP A 272 8.44 -16.86 3.54
N PRO A 273 8.01 -17.52 4.62
CA PRO A 273 7.89 -16.87 5.91
C PRO A 273 9.27 -16.51 6.50
N PHE A 274 9.38 -15.35 7.12
CA PHE A 274 10.49 -14.94 7.98
C PHE A 274 10.04 -14.73 9.43
N LEU A 275 8.74 -14.66 9.64
CA LEU A 275 8.06 -14.72 10.93
C LEU A 275 7.16 -15.94 10.97
N TRP A 276 6.69 -16.28 12.17
CA TRP A 276 5.69 -17.32 12.31
C TRP A 276 4.52 -17.12 11.35
N ASN A 277 4.37 -18.10 10.45
CA ASN A 277 3.21 -18.22 9.57
C ASN A 277 2.93 -16.96 8.72
N ASN A 278 3.96 -16.19 8.32
CA ASN A 278 3.76 -14.97 7.52
C ASN A 278 4.11 -15.15 6.03
N ASP A 279 3.95 -16.36 5.53
CA ASP A 279 4.04 -16.65 4.11
C ASP A 279 2.98 -15.88 3.30
N PHE A 280 3.29 -15.66 2.04
CA PHE A 280 2.41 -14.94 1.11
C PHE A 280 2.48 -15.54 -0.29
N GLU A 281 1.30 -15.70 -0.92
CA GLU A 281 1.17 -15.96 -2.34
C GLU A 281 0.07 -15.07 -2.94
N GLY A 282 0.38 -14.39 -4.06
CA GLY A 282 -0.55 -13.48 -4.74
C GLY A 282 -0.53 -13.64 -6.25
N LYS A 283 -1.72 -13.55 -6.86
CA LYS A 283 -1.94 -13.59 -8.32
C LYS A 283 -2.81 -12.42 -8.72
N ASN A 284 -2.37 -11.64 -9.67
CA ASN A 284 -3.11 -10.48 -10.16
C ASN A 284 -3.25 -10.53 -11.68
N LEU A 285 -4.38 -10.05 -12.16
CA LEU A 285 -4.66 -9.81 -13.57
C LEU A 285 -5.34 -8.44 -13.69
N ALA A 286 -4.81 -7.56 -14.54
CA ALA A 286 -5.40 -6.28 -14.84
C ALA A 286 -5.57 -6.11 -16.35
N ALA A 287 -6.67 -5.48 -16.75
CA ALA A 287 -6.94 -5.13 -18.12
C ALA A 287 -7.55 -3.73 -18.19
N SER A 288 -7.11 -2.92 -19.12
CA SER A 288 -7.78 -1.68 -19.47
C SER A 288 -8.01 -1.62 -20.98
N ILE A 289 -9.16 -1.07 -21.37
CA ILE A 289 -9.53 -0.84 -22.76
C ILE A 289 -9.86 0.63 -22.90
N ASN A 290 -9.24 1.28 -23.89
CA ASN A 290 -9.45 2.68 -24.22
C ASN A 290 -10.05 2.73 -25.63
N LEU A 291 -11.12 3.50 -25.80
CA LEU A 291 -11.76 3.70 -27.09
C LEU A 291 -11.82 5.21 -27.38
N ASP A 292 -11.04 5.62 -28.39
CA ASP A 292 -11.09 6.99 -28.87
C ASP A 292 -12.43 7.24 -29.56
N MET A 293 -13.12 8.27 -29.13
CA MET A 293 -14.43 8.66 -29.60
C MET A 293 -14.31 9.88 -30.52
N PRO A 294 -15.33 10.18 -31.37
CA PRO A 294 -15.36 11.42 -32.14
C PRO A 294 -15.25 12.66 -31.25
N LEU A 295 -14.70 13.74 -31.81
CA LEU A 295 -14.44 15.01 -31.10
C LEU A 295 -13.49 14.86 -29.92
N ASP A 296 -12.45 14.05 -30.06
CA ASP A 296 -11.42 13.79 -29.06
C ASP A 296 -11.97 13.24 -27.73
N GLY A 297 -13.13 12.60 -27.75
CA GLY A 297 -13.66 11.90 -26.59
C GLY A 297 -12.91 10.59 -26.31
N LEU A 298 -12.96 10.12 -25.07
CA LEU A 298 -12.33 8.89 -24.63
C LEU A 298 -13.30 8.09 -23.74
N VAL A 299 -13.49 6.82 -24.07
CA VAL A 299 -14.15 5.84 -23.19
C VAL A 299 -13.09 4.88 -22.64
N THR A 300 -13.12 4.62 -21.35
CA THR A 300 -12.22 3.67 -20.69
C THR A 300 -13.00 2.61 -19.94
N PHE A 301 -12.53 1.36 -19.99
CA PHE A 301 -13.00 0.27 -19.16
C PHE A 301 -11.81 -0.35 -18.45
N GLY A 302 -11.89 -0.45 -17.15
CA GLY A 302 -10.89 -1.09 -16.31
C GLY A 302 -11.45 -2.34 -15.63
N PHE A 303 -10.62 -3.37 -15.56
CA PHE A 303 -10.87 -4.59 -14.80
C PHE A 303 -9.59 -4.99 -14.09
N GLN A 304 -9.71 -5.35 -12.83
CA GLN A 304 -8.63 -5.98 -12.08
C GLN A 304 -9.18 -7.12 -11.23
N TYR A 305 -8.46 -8.23 -11.24
CA TYR A 305 -8.64 -9.38 -10.38
C TYR A 305 -7.38 -9.54 -9.54
N ALA A 306 -7.54 -9.74 -8.23
CA ALA A 306 -6.47 -10.09 -7.32
C ALA A 306 -6.92 -11.25 -6.43
N ASN A 307 -6.10 -12.28 -6.34
CA ASN A 307 -6.24 -13.35 -5.35
C ASN A 307 -4.96 -13.42 -4.55
N SER A 308 -5.07 -13.43 -3.23
CA SER A 308 -3.92 -13.52 -2.34
C SER A 308 -4.24 -14.42 -1.16
N GLN A 309 -3.30 -15.31 -0.87
CA GLN A 309 -3.28 -16.12 0.35
C GLN A 309 -2.11 -15.64 1.22
N ARG A 310 -2.37 -15.45 2.50
CA ARG A 310 -1.34 -15.12 3.49
C ARG A 310 -1.55 -15.89 4.77
N GLY A 311 -0.47 -16.26 5.42
CA GLY A 311 -0.51 -16.80 6.75
C GLY A 311 -0.87 -15.73 7.78
N LEU A 312 -1.54 -16.15 8.85
CA LEU A 312 -1.86 -15.30 9.98
C LEU A 312 -0.68 -15.29 10.94
N ILE A 313 -0.07 -14.11 11.08
CA ILE A 313 1.15 -13.92 11.88
C ILE A 313 0.83 -13.79 13.36
N ARG A 314 1.85 -14.02 14.18
CA ARG A 314 1.83 -13.77 15.61
C ARG A 314 2.79 -12.67 15.99
N GLU A 315 2.40 -11.94 17.01
CA GLU A 315 3.28 -11.01 17.68
C GLU A 315 4.36 -11.77 18.46
N ASN A 316 5.60 -11.33 18.30
CA ASN A 316 6.73 -11.81 19.09
C ASN A 316 6.77 -11.03 20.41
N ARG A 317 6.15 -11.59 21.45
CA ARG A 317 5.95 -10.92 22.73
C ARG A 317 7.23 -10.88 23.57
N LEU A 318 7.34 -9.87 24.44
CA LEU A 318 8.45 -9.74 25.38
C LEU A 318 8.48 -10.94 26.35
N SER A 319 9.69 -11.46 26.60
CA SER A 319 9.91 -12.57 27.49
C SER A 319 9.81 -12.21 28.99
N ASP A 320 10.12 -10.99 29.32
CA ASP A 320 10.27 -10.54 30.71
C ASP A 320 9.43 -9.30 30.95
N ASP A 321 8.13 -9.49 31.19
CA ASP A 321 7.34 -8.45 31.82
C ASP A 321 7.70 -8.43 33.32
N PRO A 322 8.32 -7.36 33.83
CA PRO A 322 8.72 -7.29 35.24
C PRO A 322 7.53 -7.37 36.19
N ASP A 323 6.31 -7.00 35.71
CA ASP A 323 5.09 -7.04 36.51
C ASP A 323 4.43 -8.44 36.47
N ASN A 324 4.82 -9.29 35.49
CA ASN A 324 4.24 -10.61 35.32
C ASN A 324 5.22 -11.61 34.68
N PRO A 325 6.33 -11.93 35.38
CA PRO A 325 7.35 -12.81 34.83
C PRO A 325 6.77 -14.18 34.45
N GLY A 326 6.91 -14.55 33.19
CA GLY A 326 6.44 -15.80 32.63
C GLY A 326 5.08 -15.75 31.93
N PHE A 327 4.36 -14.64 31.97
CA PHE A 327 3.07 -14.51 31.28
C PHE A 327 3.21 -14.03 29.82
N TYR A 328 4.21 -13.19 29.56
CA TYR A 328 4.53 -12.71 28.20
C TYR A 328 6.00 -13.02 27.93
N ARG A 329 6.24 -14.09 27.17
CA ARG A 329 7.57 -14.37 26.67
C ARG A 329 7.70 -13.90 25.23
N ARG A 330 8.85 -13.34 24.91
CA ARG A 330 9.27 -13.24 23.52
C ARG A 330 9.26 -14.66 22.97
N LEU A 331 8.55 -14.89 21.86
CA LEU A 331 8.44 -16.21 21.25
C LEU A 331 9.81 -16.70 20.79
N ASN A 332 10.62 -15.80 20.27
CA ASN A 332 12.03 -16.03 19.97
C ASN A 332 12.76 -14.67 19.85
N ASN A 333 14.06 -14.67 20.14
CA ASN A 333 14.92 -13.55 19.86
C ASN A 333 15.60 -13.65 18.51
N ASP A 334 15.61 -14.85 17.90
CA ASP A 334 16.25 -15.14 16.64
C ASP A 334 15.23 -15.33 15.52
N PHE A 335 15.58 -15.00 14.31
CA PHE A 335 14.80 -15.18 13.11
C PHE A 335 15.38 -16.29 12.23
N PRO A 336 14.54 -17.08 11.51
CA PRO A 336 13.10 -17.20 11.54
C PRO A 336 12.62 -17.81 12.85
N LEU A 337 11.45 -17.39 13.29
CA LEU A 337 10.93 -17.82 14.59
C LEU A 337 10.65 -19.31 14.63
N ALA A 338 11.47 -20.02 15.39
CA ALA A 338 11.01 -21.20 16.05
C ALA A 338 10.04 -20.82 17.18
N PHE A 339 9.00 -21.59 17.43
CA PHE A 339 8.26 -21.46 18.67
C PHE A 339 9.21 -21.65 19.83
N GLY A 340 9.64 -20.55 20.39
CA GLY A 340 10.22 -20.59 21.69
C GLY A 340 9.07 -20.54 22.67
N GLU A 341 8.82 -21.57 23.37
CA GLU A 341 8.13 -21.65 24.63
C GLU A 341 6.65 -21.24 24.76
N THR A 342 6.00 -21.97 25.58
CA THR A 342 4.61 -22.04 25.99
C THR A 342 3.91 -20.69 26.05
N PHE A 343 2.91 -20.55 25.19
CA PHE A 343 1.80 -19.65 25.44
C PHE A 343 1.18 -19.99 26.82
N SER A 344 0.79 -18.97 27.55
CA SER A 344 -0.01 -19.15 28.73
C SER A 344 -1.24 -20.01 28.36
N PRO A 345 -1.54 -21.09 29.08
CA PRO A 345 -2.70 -21.92 28.83
C PRO A 345 -4.02 -21.15 28.92
N TYR A 346 -4.02 -19.92 29.46
CA TYR A 346 -5.19 -19.05 29.55
C TYR A 346 -5.41 -18.20 28.30
N SER A 347 -4.48 -18.14 27.38
CA SER A 347 -4.64 -17.44 26.09
C SER A 347 -5.18 -18.36 24.99
N GLY A 348 -5.59 -19.56 25.32
CA GLY A 348 -6.19 -20.53 24.41
C GLY A 348 -7.52 -20.08 23.86
N THR A 349 -7.51 -19.12 22.95
CA THR A 349 -8.68 -18.77 22.17
C THR A 349 -8.50 -19.31 20.76
N ALA A 350 -9.60 -19.72 20.15
CA ALA A 350 -9.64 -20.10 18.73
C ALA A 350 -9.11 -19.01 17.77
N PHE A 351 -8.80 -17.84 18.31
CA PHE A 351 -8.31 -16.67 17.58
C PHE A 351 -6.79 -16.52 17.57
N ILE A 352 -6.04 -17.34 18.32
CA ILE A 352 -4.59 -17.33 18.23
C ILE A 352 -4.17 -18.14 17.00
N PRO A 353 -3.47 -17.56 16.04
CA PRO A 353 -3.07 -18.27 14.82
C PRO A 353 -2.22 -19.50 15.11
N GLY A 354 -2.71 -20.67 14.72
CA GLY A 354 -1.95 -21.93 14.71
C GLY A 354 -1.19 -22.14 13.40
N PRO A 355 -0.46 -23.26 13.28
CA PRO A 355 0.27 -23.59 12.06
C PRO A 355 -0.66 -23.69 10.86
N GLY A 356 -0.36 -22.95 9.78
CA GLY A 356 -1.15 -22.96 8.55
C GLY A 356 -2.43 -22.10 8.61
N ALA A 357 -2.67 -21.38 9.72
CA ALA A 357 -3.74 -20.38 9.77
C ALA A 357 -3.53 -19.32 8.69
N ASN A 358 -4.58 -19.01 7.92
CA ASN A 358 -4.45 -18.15 6.74
C ASN A 358 -5.71 -17.33 6.45
N TRP A 359 -5.51 -16.28 5.67
CA TRP A 359 -6.54 -15.58 4.93
C TRP A 359 -6.35 -15.83 3.44
N ASP A 360 -7.43 -16.21 2.77
CA ASP A 360 -7.56 -16.22 1.31
C ASP A 360 -8.50 -15.08 0.91
N LYS A 361 -8.03 -14.19 0.05
CA LYS A 361 -8.78 -13.03 -0.42
C LYS A 361 -8.91 -13.07 -1.92
N THR A 362 -10.12 -12.83 -2.40
CA THR A 362 -10.41 -12.61 -3.82
C THR A 362 -11.04 -11.25 -4.01
N LYS A 363 -10.45 -10.43 -4.88
CA LYS A 363 -10.83 -9.05 -5.10
C LYS A 363 -11.04 -8.75 -6.57
N TYR A 364 -12.09 -7.99 -6.86
CA TYR A 364 -12.41 -7.49 -8.20
C TYR A 364 -12.59 -5.98 -8.15
N TYR A 365 -11.95 -5.29 -9.08
CA TYR A 365 -12.16 -3.89 -9.36
C TYR A 365 -12.72 -3.74 -10.77
N LEU A 366 -13.80 -2.97 -10.90
CA LEU A 366 -14.42 -2.63 -12.16
C LEU A 366 -14.52 -1.12 -12.24
N ASP A 367 -14.11 -0.54 -13.34
CA ASP A 367 -14.25 0.90 -13.58
C ASP A 367 -14.67 1.20 -15.03
N PHE A 368 -15.38 2.29 -15.17
CA PHE A 368 -15.78 2.90 -16.41
C PHE A 368 -15.46 4.39 -16.35
N GLY A 369 -14.84 4.91 -17.39
CA GLY A 369 -14.56 6.33 -17.57
C GLY A 369 -15.10 6.82 -18.92
N TYR A 370 -15.57 8.07 -18.92
CA TYR A 370 -15.91 8.80 -20.14
C TYR A 370 -15.44 10.24 -20.02
N SER A 371 -14.53 10.65 -20.89
CA SER A 371 -14.00 12.01 -20.95
C SER A 371 -14.34 12.60 -22.31
N GLN A 372 -14.93 13.80 -22.34
CA GLN A 372 -15.33 14.47 -23.56
C GLN A 372 -15.00 15.95 -23.52
N PRO A 373 -14.09 16.45 -24.36
CA PRO A 373 -13.96 17.86 -24.61
C PRO A 373 -15.23 18.45 -25.23
N ILE A 374 -15.73 19.56 -24.69
CA ILE A 374 -16.91 20.28 -25.17
C ILE A 374 -16.51 21.76 -25.29
N TYR A 375 -16.08 22.19 -26.49
CA TYR A 375 -15.49 23.49 -26.74
C TYR A 375 -14.25 23.72 -25.85
N ASP A 376 -14.32 24.64 -24.89
CA ASP A 376 -13.30 25.03 -23.92
C ASP A 376 -13.50 24.39 -22.52
N ALA A 377 -14.34 23.37 -22.46
CA ALA A 377 -14.62 22.62 -21.25
C ALA A 377 -14.32 21.11 -21.45
N LEU A 378 -14.03 20.42 -20.36
CA LEU A 378 -13.87 18.98 -20.29
C LEU A 378 -14.93 18.41 -19.36
N LEU A 379 -15.74 17.47 -19.88
CA LEU A 379 -16.63 16.66 -19.06
C LEU A 379 -15.95 15.32 -18.76
N ASP A 380 -15.87 14.95 -17.49
CA ASP A 380 -15.28 13.70 -17.01
C ASP A 380 -16.31 12.95 -16.14
N LEU A 381 -16.64 11.71 -16.53
CA LEU A 381 -17.49 10.79 -15.77
C LEU A 381 -16.68 9.56 -15.41
N LYS A 382 -16.68 9.19 -14.15
CA LYS A 382 -16.07 7.95 -13.62
C LYS A 382 -17.12 7.18 -12.83
N LEU A 383 -17.20 5.88 -13.06
CA LEU A 383 -18.03 4.95 -12.29
C LEU A 383 -17.18 3.76 -11.89
N TYR A 384 -17.41 3.21 -10.69
CA TYR A 384 -16.64 2.06 -10.20
C TYR A 384 -17.46 1.12 -9.33
N LYS A 385 -16.98 -0.12 -9.23
CA LYS A 385 -17.43 -1.11 -8.26
C LYS A 385 -16.25 -1.94 -7.76
N ASN A 386 -16.16 -2.11 -6.44
CA ASN A 386 -15.19 -2.95 -5.76
C ASN A 386 -15.92 -4.12 -5.10
N LEU A 387 -15.33 -5.31 -5.18
CA LEU A 387 -15.81 -6.51 -4.53
C LEU A 387 -14.63 -7.21 -3.89
N GLU A 388 -14.73 -7.60 -2.62
CA GLU A 388 -13.73 -8.39 -1.92
C GLU A 388 -14.42 -9.45 -1.05
N ASP A 389 -14.02 -10.69 -1.25
CA ASP A 389 -14.36 -11.83 -0.40
C ASP A 389 -13.11 -12.31 0.32
N ARG A 390 -13.24 -12.67 1.58
CA ARG A 390 -12.17 -13.18 2.41
C ARG A 390 -12.63 -14.43 3.14
N GLU A 391 -11.88 -15.50 3.00
CA GLU A 391 -11.98 -16.69 3.83
C GLU A 391 -10.87 -16.64 4.89
N GLU A 392 -11.20 -16.94 6.14
CA GLU A 392 -10.27 -16.99 7.26
C GLU A 392 -10.34 -18.37 7.90
N LYS A 393 -9.20 -19.06 7.94
CA LYS A 393 -9.06 -20.36 8.60
C LYS A 393 -8.00 -20.30 9.67
N ASN A 394 -8.34 -20.87 10.84
CA ASN A 394 -7.40 -21.04 11.92
C ASN A 394 -7.38 -22.49 12.40
N TYR A 395 -6.19 -22.96 12.72
CA TYR A 395 -5.94 -24.33 13.16
C TYR A 395 -5.31 -24.34 14.54
N SER A 396 -5.62 -25.37 15.34
CA SER A 396 -5.03 -25.55 16.66
C SER A 396 -3.60 -26.07 16.56
N SER A 397 -2.84 -25.83 17.62
CA SER A 397 -1.57 -26.46 17.89
C SER A 397 -1.53 -26.87 19.37
N SER A 398 -1.00 -28.05 19.69
CA SER A 398 -0.86 -28.51 21.07
C SER A 398 -0.04 -27.55 21.94
N ASP A 399 0.85 -26.80 21.33
CA ASP A 399 1.67 -25.77 22.01
C ASP A 399 0.86 -24.53 22.41
N ILE A 400 -0.31 -24.32 21.77
CA ILE A 400 -1.14 -23.12 21.93
C ILE A 400 -2.45 -23.45 22.60
N ASN A 401 -3.10 -24.52 22.15
CA ASN A 401 -4.43 -24.93 22.54
C ASN A 401 -4.32 -26.31 23.20
N ILE A 402 -4.01 -26.35 24.47
CA ILE A 402 -3.88 -27.59 25.23
C ILE A 402 -5.20 -28.36 25.13
N GLY A 403 -5.13 -29.59 24.69
CA GLY A 403 -6.27 -30.49 24.57
C GLY A 403 -6.82 -30.68 23.15
N TYR A 404 -6.31 -29.94 22.17
CA TYR A 404 -6.62 -30.14 20.75
C TYR A 404 -5.54 -30.97 20.04
N ALA A 405 -5.95 -31.67 19.01
CA ALA A 405 -4.99 -32.28 18.09
C ALA A 405 -4.35 -31.20 17.24
N ASP A 406 -3.06 -31.35 16.94
CA ASP A 406 -2.37 -30.46 16.01
C ASP A 406 -3.07 -30.45 14.65
N GLY A 407 -3.30 -29.27 14.10
CA GLY A 407 -3.95 -29.09 12.81
C GLY A 407 -5.49 -29.24 12.83
N ALA A 408 -6.13 -29.34 14.01
CA ALA A 408 -7.60 -29.28 14.06
C ALA A 408 -8.13 -27.91 13.68
N LEU A 409 -9.12 -27.85 12.77
CA LEU A 409 -9.78 -26.61 12.37
C LEU A 409 -10.60 -26.04 13.54
N VAL A 410 -10.26 -24.84 14.01
CA VAL A 410 -10.91 -24.19 15.15
C VAL A 410 -11.70 -22.93 14.76
N LEU A 411 -11.41 -22.35 13.60
CA LEU A 411 -12.16 -21.24 13.04
C LEU A 411 -12.22 -21.39 11.51
N ASP A 412 -13.42 -21.22 10.96
CA ASP A 412 -13.68 -21.12 9.53
C ASP A 412 -14.71 -20.01 9.32
N ARG A 413 -14.29 -18.90 8.68
CA ARG A 413 -15.08 -17.68 8.56
C ARG A 413 -15.03 -17.13 7.14
N ASP A 414 -16.21 -16.88 6.57
CA ASP A 414 -16.38 -16.16 5.32
C ASP A 414 -16.77 -14.71 5.60
N VAL A 415 -16.13 -13.78 4.94
CA VAL A 415 -16.37 -12.34 5.09
C VAL A 415 -16.52 -11.68 3.73
N GLU A 416 -17.65 -11.05 3.50
CA GLU A 416 -17.85 -10.14 2.37
C GLU A 416 -17.26 -8.76 2.71
N SER A 417 -15.94 -8.62 2.59
CA SER A 417 -15.19 -7.51 3.18
C SER A 417 -15.26 -6.21 2.39
N ASP A 418 -15.67 -6.23 1.12
CA ASP A 418 -15.92 -5.00 0.34
C ASP A 418 -17.04 -5.21 -0.69
N ARG A 419 -17.98 -4.29 -0.72
CA ARG A 419 -19.09 -4.21 -1.68
C ARG A 419 -19.29 -2.78 -2.18
N SER A 420 -18.23 -1.97 -2.12
CA SER A 420 -18.26 -0.53 -2.39
C SER A 420 -18.47 -0.22 -3.86
N TYR A 421 -19.13 0.89 -4.15
CA TYR A 421 -19.33 1.42 -5.49
C TYR A 421 -19.52 2.94 -5.45
N GLY A 422 -19.42 3.57 -6.61
CA GLY A 422 -19.62 5.00 -6.69
C GLY A 422 -19.34 5.58 -8.06
N GLY A 423 -19.35 6.89 -8.11
CA GLY A 423 -19.04 7.63 -9.32
C GLY A 423 -18.77 9.10 -9.05
N ASN A 424 -18.12 9.73 -10.01
CA ASN A 424 -17.83 11.15 -10.04
C ASN A 424 -18.17 11.72 -11.41
N LEU A 425 -18.85 12.87 -11.43
CA LEU A 425 -19.07 13.67 -12.63
C LEU A 425 -18.45 15.04 -12.40
N GLU A 426 -17.49 15.40 -13.24
CA GLU A 426 -16.73 16.66 -13.14
C GLU A 426 -16.82 17.42 -14.46
N LEU A 427 -17.00 18.73 -14.40
CA LEU A 427 -16.88 19.65 -15.50
C LEU A 427 -15.79 20.65 -15.19
N SER A 428 -14.73 20.67 -15.99
CA SER A 428 -13.64 21.65 -15.93
C SER A 428 -13.73 22.58 -17.11
N LYS A 429 -13.58 23.89 -16.89
CA LYS A 429 -13.67 24.90 -17.94
C LYS A 429 -12.61 25.99 -17.76
N PHE A 430 -11.89 26.27 -18.84
CA PHE A 430 -10.98 27.39 -18.92
C PHE A 430 -11.69 28.63 -19.48
N PHE A 431 -11.58 29.76 -18.80
CA PHE A 431 -12.07 31.04 -19.30
C PHE A 431 -11.17 32.19 -18.81
N GLY A 432 -10.56 32.91 -19.76
CA GLY A 432 -9.56 33.90 -19.42
C GLY A 432 -8.42 33.31 -18.62
N ASN A 433 -8.19 33.85 -17.41
CA ASN A 433 -7.15 33.43 -16.49
C ASN A 433 -7.69 32.49 -15.38
N HIS A 434 -8.85 31.90 -15.57
CA HIS A 434 -9.50 31.02 -14.61
C HIS A 434 -9.61 29.59 -15.14
N GLU A 435 -9.38 28.63 -14.28
CA GLU A 435 -9.76 27.23 -14.46
C GLU A 435 -10.82 26.88 -13.41
N LEU A 436 -12.08 26.83 -13.82
CA LEU A 436 -13.20 26.48 -12.97
C LEU A 436 -13.50 24.99 -13.08
N MET A 437 -13.55 24.31 -11.95
CA MET A 437 -13.94 22.91 -11.81
C MET A 437 -15.16 22.80 -10.92
N ILE A 438 -16.18 22.07 -11.38
CA ILE A 438 -17.41 21.79 -10.61
C ILE A 438 -17.65 20.28 -10.71
N GLY A 439 -17.95 19.65 -9.58
CA GLY A 439 -18.20 18.23 -9.59
C GLY A 439 -19.21 17.76 -8.57
N VAL A 440 -19.74 16.57 -8.83
CA VAL A 440 -20.57 15.79 -7.91
C VAL A 440 -20.03 14.39 -7.82
N GLU A 441 -19.89 13.91 -6.60
CA GLU A 441 -19.38 12.58 -6.29
C GLU A 441 -20.40 11.82 -5.45
N ASN A 442 -20.57 10.54 -5.75
CA ASN A 442 -21.26 9.60 -4.87
C ASN A 442 -20.29 8.47 -4.52
N LYS A 443 -20.10 8.23 -3.24
CA LYS A 443 -19.35 7.08 -2.69
C LYS A 443 -20.27 6.27 -1.82
N VAL A 444 -20.38 4.99 -2.12
CA VAL A 444 -21.06 4.02 -1.28
C VAL A 444 -20.01 3.02 -0.80
N LEU A 445 -19.65 3.14 0.47
CA LEU A 445 -18.83 2.16 1.16
C LEU A 445 -19.78 1.10 1.72
N ALA A 446 -19.49 -0.17 1.45
CA ALA A 446 -20.32 -1.25 1.94
C ALA A 446 -19.49 -2.49 2.23
N TYR A 447 -19.82 -3.20 3.27
CA TYR A 447 -19.42 -4.60 3.46
C TYR A 447 -20.66 -5.46 3.67
N GLY A 448 -20.54 -6.73 3.26
CA GLY A 448 -21.62 -7.70 3.40
C GLY A 448 -21.53 -8.47 4.70
N ASP A 449 -22.20 -9.60 4.73
CA ASP A 449 -22.29 -10.44 5.91
C ASP A 449 -20.98 -11.12 6.25
N THR A 450 -20.74 -11.32 7.54
CA THR A 450 -19.71 -12.21 8.04
C THR A 450 -20.36 -13.47 8.56
N LYS A 451 -19.99 -14.60 7.97
CA LYS A 451 -20.48 -15.92 8.34
C LYS A 451 -19.34 -16.72 8.97
N THR A 452 -19.54 -17.15 10.19
CA THR A 452 -18.67 -18.12 10.85
C THR A 452 -19.23 -19.51 10.66
N ASN A 453 -18.54 -20.36 9.90
CA ASN A 453 -18.98 -21.71 9.59
C ASN A 453 -18.61 -22.71 10.68
N TYR A 454 -17.49 -22.45 11.38
CA TYR A 454 -17.00 -23.30 12.44
C TYR A 454 -16.18 -22.51 13.46
N ILE A 455 -16.49 -22.71 14.75
CA ILE A 455 -15.68 -22.30 15.89
C ILE A 455 -15.74 -23.45 16.89
N ASP A 456 -14.61 -24.06 17.23
CA ASP A 456 -14.54 -24.97 18.35
C ASP A 456 -14.35 -24.17 19.65
N MET A 457 -15.43 -24.04 20.40
CA MET A 457 -15.46 -23.32 21.67
C MET A 457 -15.39 -24.24 22.90
N THR A 458 -15.18 -25.56 22.71
CA THR A 458 -15.08 -26.50 23.85
C THR A 458 -13.91 -26.16 24.76
N TYR A 459 -12.90 -25.51 24.21
CA TYR A 459 -11.75 -25.02 24.95
C TYR A 459 -12.00 -23.71 25.72
N ASN A 460 -12.89 -22.90 25.23
CA ASN A 460 -13.15 -21.59 25.81
C ASN A 460 -14.39 -21.67 26.69
N SER A 461 -14.35 -22.21 27.84
CA SER A 461 -15.43 -22.39 28.86
C SER A 461 -16.57 -21.35 28.90
N ALA A 462 -16.86 -20.73 27.76
CA ALA A 462 -17.97 -19.84 27.51
C ALA A 462 -19.20 -20.69 27.18
N PRO A 463 -20.12 -20.93 28.15
CA PRO A 463 -21.22 -21.89 27.99
C PRO A 463 -22.32 -21.44 27.03
N TRP A 464 -22.16 -20.28 26.42
CA TRP A 464 -23.17 -19.65 25.55
C TRP A 464 -22.82 -19.69 24.05
N VAL A 465 -21.66 -20.20 23.66
CA VAL A 465 -21.32 -20.37 22.25
C VAL A 465 -21.27 -21.85 21.93
N THR A 466 -22.17 -22.30 21.08
CA THR A 466 -22.19 -23.69 20.60
C THR A 466 -21.27 -23.83 19.40
N PRO A 467 -20.53 -24.95 19.25
CA PRO A 467 -19.82 -25.28 18.03
C PRO A 467 -20.75 -25.17 16.81
N ASN A 468 -20.26 -24.59 15.72
CA ASN A 468 -21.03 -24.29 14.51
C ASN A 468 -22.12 -23.22 14.66
N ASP A 469 -22.03 -22.39 15.67
CA ASP A 469 -22.94 -21.25 15.76
C ASP A 469 -22.59 -20.25 14.65
N LEU A 470 -23.58 -19.95 13.82
CA LEU A 470 -23.44 -18.98 12.73
C LEU A 470 -23.53 -17.59 13.33
N SER A 471 -22.39 -17.00 13.64
CA SER A 471 -22.37 -15.59 14.05
C SER A 471 -22.39 -14.69 12.82
N PHE A 472 -23.51 -14.02 12.60
CA PHE A 472 -23.61 -12.97 11.59
C PHE A 472 -23.23 -11.64 12.22
N LYS A 473 -22.24 -10.98 11.61
CA LYS A 473 -22.11 -9.54 11.79
C LYS A 473 -22.96 -8.86 10.73
N PRO A 474 -23.75 -7.84 11.12
CA PRO A 474 -24.65 -7.19 10.18
C PRO A 474 -23.85 -6.53 9.05
N SER A 475 -24.34 -6.69 7.83
CA SER A 475 -23.89 -5.89 6.71
C SER A 475 -24.19 -4.41 6.94
N SER A 476 -23.33 -3.54 6.45
CA SER A 476 -23.45 -2.09 6.65
C SER A 476 -23.12 -1.34 5.38
N GLU A 477 -23.72 -0.16 5.25
CA GLU A 477 -23.56 0.74 4.12
C GLU A 477 -23.37 2.17 4.60
N GLY A 478 -22.36 2.85 4.06
CA GLY A 478 -22.13 4.27 4.24
C GLY A 478 -22.25 5.00 2.91
N VAL A 479 -23.22 5.88 2.79
CA VAL A 479 -23.44 6.68 1.58
C VAL A 479 -22.91 8.08 1.80
N CYS A 480 -22.05 8.57 0.91
CA CYS A 480 -21.58 9.94 0.91
C CYS A 480 -21.86 10.60 -0.43
N TRP A 481 -22.49 11.76 -0.39
CA TRP A 481 -22.64 12.67 -1.52
C TRP A 481 -21.74 13.88 -1.32
N GLY A 482 -20.84 14.13 -2.27
CA GLY A 482 -19.96 15.30 -2.27
C GLY A 482 -20.29 16.22 -3.44
N TYR A 483 -20.43 17.50 -3.16
CA TYR A 483 -20.60 18.58 -4.16
C TYR A 483 -19.45 19.54 -4.00
N TYR A 484 -18.73 19.83 -5.09
CA TYR A 484 -17.56 20.68 -4.98
C TYR A 484 -17.40 21.65 -6.13
N VAL A 485 -16.76 22.76 -5.81
CA VAL A 485 -16.33 23.77 -6.76
C VAL A 485 -14.93 24.23 -6.41
N GLN A 486 -14.09 24.38 -7.42
CA GLN A 486 -12.74 24.92 -7.28
C GLN A 486 -12.47 25.88 -8.43
N ASP A 487 -11.86 27.02 -8.14
CA ASP A 487 -11.35 27.95 -9.13
C ASP A 487 -9.86 28.15 -8.93
N THR A 488 -9.10 27.99 -10.00
CA THR A 488 -7.69 28.32 -10.05
C THR A 488 -7.52 29.56 -10.92
N TRP A 489 -7.19 30.67 -10.26
CA TRP A 489 -7.08 32.00 -10.88
C TRP A 489 -5.62 32.39 -11.03
N GLU A 490 -5.16 32.53 -12.28
CA GLU A 490 -3.88 33.17 -12.60
C GLU A 490 -4.02 34.70 -12.58
N ILE A 491 -3.89 35.29 -11.37
CA ILE A 491 -4.04 36.76 -11.16
C ILE A 491 -3.01 37.50 -11.99
N SER A 492 -1.82 36.96 -12.12
CA SER A 492 -0.71 37.45 -12.93
C SER A 492 0.32 36.36 -13.18
N GLU A 493 1.30 36.59 -14.03
CA GLU A 493 2.43 35.67 -14.25
C GLU A 493 3.12 35.20 -12.95
N ARG A 494 2.99 35.98 -11.86
CA ARG A 494 3.61 35.67 -10.55
C ARG A 494 2.66 35.09 -9.53
N TRP A 495 1.37 35.34 -9.65
CA TRP A 495 0.39 34.95 -8.63
C TRP A 495 -0.64 33.96 -9.19
N LEU A 496 -0.68 32.77 -8.59
CA LEU A 496 -1.72 31.80 -8.79
C LEU A 496 -2.48 31.61 -7.47
N LEU A 497 -3.81 31.70 -7.51
CA LEU A 497 -4.68 31.53 -6.36
C LEU A 497 -5.68 30.41 -6.66
N THR A 498 -5.73 29.37 -5.82
CA THR A 498 -6.72 28.31 -5.91
C THR A 498 -7.65 28.36 -4.70
N GLY A 499 -8.93 28.61 -4.95
CA GLY A 499 -9.99 28.55 -3.94
C GLY A 499 -10.91 27.38 -4.20
N GLY A 500 -11.26 26.63 -3.18
CA GLY A 500 -12.15 25.49 -3.30
C GLY A 500 -13.10 25.36 -2.12
N LEU A 501 -14.27 24.79 -2.39
CA LEU A 501 -15.30 24.53 -1.41
C LEU A 501 -15.96 23.19 -1.73
N ARG A 502 -16.10 22.34 -0.72
CA ARG A 502 -16.80 21.07 -0.84
C ARG A 502 -17.82 20.91 0.27
N PHE A 503 -18.99 20.44 -0.09
CA PHE A 503 -20.05 20.03 0.83
C PHE A 503 -20.22 18.50 0.72
N ASP A 504 -20.05 17.79 1.84
CA ASP A 504 -20.30 16.37 1.96
C ASP A 504 -21.49 16.12 2.86
N SER A 505 -22.43 15.28 2.38
CA SER A 505 -23.54 14.74 3.17
C SER A 505 -23.34 13.22 3.24
N TYR A 506 -23.26 12.68 4.46
CA TYR A 506 -22.99 11.26 4.64
C TYR A 506 -23.96 10.61 5.62
N LYS A 507 -24.19 9.32 5.38
CA LYS A 507 -25.08 8.50 6.19
C LYS A 507 -24.55 7.08 6.30
N ASN A 508 -24.27 6.62 7.51
CA ASN A 508 -23.93 5.23 7.81
C ASN A 508 -25.15 4.52 8.38
N LYS A 509 -25.44 3.33 7.90
CA LYS A 509 -26.54 2.49 8.37
C LYS A 509 -26.14 1.02 8.39
N SER A 510 -26.69 0.28 9.35
CA SER A 510 -26.68 -1.18 9.33
C SER A 510 -27.84 -1.68 8.46
N ILE A 511 -27.58 -2.66 7.59
CA ILE A 511 -28.60 -3.20 6.68
C ILE A 511 -29.38 -4.34 7.37
N ASN A 512 -28.70 -5.17 8.16
CA ASN A 512 -29.27 -6.39 8.77
C ASN A 512 -29.17 -6.39 10.28
N GLY A 513 -30.14 -5.78 10.95
CA GLY A 513 -30.47 -6.14 12.34
C GLY A 513 -29.65 -5.51 13.46
N SER A 514 -28.80 -4.53 13.22
CA SER A 514 -28.21 -3.74 14.32
C SER A 514 -29.26 -2.85 14.97
N THR A 515 -29.23 -2.76 16.28
CA THR A 515 -30.05 -1.81 17.07
C THR A 515 -29.39 -0.45 17.22
N LEU A 516 -28.14 -0.29 16.68
CA LEU A 516 -27.41 0.96 16.74
C LEU A 516 -28.04 2.01 15.80
N PRO A 517 -28.06 3.27 16.21
CA PRO A 517 -28.65 4.35 15.40
C PRO A 517 -27.86 4.55 14.11
N GLU A 518 -28.56 5.04 13.08
CA GLU A 518 -27.93 5.55 11.88
C GLU A 518 -27.07 6.77 12.25
N LEU A 519 -25.87 6.85 11.67
CA LEU A 519 -25.01 8.02 11.79
C LEU A 519 -25.19 8.88 10.54
N GLU A 520 -25.67 10.11 10.71
CA GLU A 520 -25.89 11.05 9.61
C GLU A 520 -25.38 12.43 10.01
N ASP A 521 -24.58 13.07 9.14
CA ASP A 521 -24.09 14.42 9.33
C ASP A 521 -23.69 15.06 7.98
N ASP A 522 -23.50 16.36 7.99
CA ASP A 522 -23.08 17.18 6.84
C ASP A 522 -21.81 17.96 7.21
N ALA A 523 -20.94 18.17 6.22
CA ALA A 523 -19.72 18.93 6.43
C ALA A 523 -19.40 19.82 5.25
N LEU A 524 -18.87 21.00 5.55
CA LEU A 524 -18.36 21.95 4.57
C LEU A 524 -16.86 22.10 4.76
N THR A 525 -16.07 21.78 3.73
CA THR A 525 -14.60 21.79 3.76
C THR A 525 -14.05 22.85 2.78
N PRO A 526 -13.56 24.00 3.27
CA PRO A 526 -12.92 25.02 2.45
C PRO A 526 -11.44 24.72 2.21
N LYS A 527 -10.91 25.28 1.10
CA LYS A 527 -9.49 25.28 0.73
C LYS A 527 -9.10 26.61 0.11
N LEU A 528 -7.93 27.13 0.46
CA LEU A 528 -7.29 28.26 -0.18
C LEU A 528 -5.80 28.01 -0.31
N ILE A 529 -5.27 28.09 -1.55
CA ILE A 529 -3.85 27.94 -1.85
C ILE A 529 -3.39 29.15 -2.65
N GLY A 530 -2.32 29.80 -2.20
CA GLY A 530 -1.66 30.87 -2.92
C GLY A 530 -0.25 30.49 -3.31
N THR A 531 0.07 30.53 -4.60
CA THR A 531 1.44 30.33 -5.11
C THR A 531 2.00 31.62 -5.64
N TYR A 532 3.16 32.01 -5.14
CA TYR A 532 3.91 33.17 -5.59
C TYR A 532 5.21 32.75 -6.26
N ARG A 533 5.36 33.09 -7.53
CA ARG A 533 6.61 32.91 -8.31
C ARG A 533 7.51 34.11 -8.01
N ILE A 534 8.47 33.94 -7.08
CA ILE A 534 9.41 34.99 -6.67
C ILE A 534 10.33 35.31 -7.85
N THR A 535 10.84 34.26 -8.49
CA THR A 535 11.62 34.30 -9.73
C THR A 535 11.17 33.19 -10.67
N ASN A 536 11.80 32.98 -11.81
CA ASN A 536 11.54 31.83 -12.70
C ASN A 536 11.99 30.49 -12.09
N THR A 537 12.83 30.54 -11.04
CA THR A 537 13.38 29.37 -10.37
C THR A 537 12.86 29.18 -8.95
N ASP A 538 12.26 30.22 -8.37
CA ASP A 538 11.84 30.25 -6.97
C ASP A 538 10.34 30.40 -6.86
N THR A 539 9.71 29.47 -6.15
CA THR A 539 8.27 29.53 -5.86
C THR A 539 8.03 29.39 -4.36
N MET A 540 7.01 30.07 -3.90
CA MET A 540 6.50 29.96 -2.53
C MET A 540 5.00 29.67 -2.60
N THR A 541 4.56 28.59 -1.92
CA THR A 541 3.15 28.21 -1.85
C THR A 541 2.71 28.17 -0.41
N ALA A 542 1.61 28.84 -0.09
CA ALA A 542 0.95 28.76 1.20
C ALA A 542 -0.45 28.17 1.02
N SER A 543 -0.85 27.26 1.90
CA SER A 543 -2.17 26.66 1.88
C SER A 543 -2.81 26.67 3.27
N ILE A 544 -4.11 26.90 3.31
CA ILE A 544 -4.98 26.66 4.46
C ILE A 544 -6.19 25.87 3.97
N TYR A 545 -6.56 24.84 4.70
CA TYR A 545 -7.68 24.00 4.31
C TYR A 545 -8.27 23.24 5.50
N GLN A 546 -9.49 22.76 5.30
CA GLN A 546 -10.09 21.77 6.17
C GLN A 546 -10.24 20.45 5.42
N ALA A 547 -9.92 19.33 6.08
CA ALA A 547 -10.13 17.98 5.58
C ALA A 547 -11.00 17.19 6.57
N LEU A 548 -11.79 16.26 6.02
CA LEU A 548 -12.78 15.49 6.76
C LEU A 548 -12.48 13.99 6.67
N ARG A 549 -12.72 13.27 7.78
CA ARG A 549 -12.84 11.82 7.79
C ARG A 549 -14.08 11.40 8.57
N THR A 550 -15.00 10.72 7.91
CA THR A 550 -16.15 10.12 8.60
C THR A 550 -15.75 8.82 9.30
N PRO A 551 -16.42 8.45 10.41
CA PRO A 551 -16.23 7.16 11.06
C PRO A 551 -16.42 6.01 10.05
N GLY A 552 -15.52 5.03 10.06
CA GLY A 552 -15.64 3.84 9.24
C GLY A 552 -16.81 2.96 9.67
N LEU A 553 -17.36 2.15 8.76
CA LEU A 553 -18.47 1.25 9.06
C LEU A 553 -18.14 0.27 10.20
N PRO A 554 -16.94 -0.36 10.25
CA PRO A 554 -16.58 -1.20 11.38
C PRO A 554 -16.42 -0.42 12.70
N GLU A 555 -15.95 0.82 12.65
CA GLU A 555 -15.88 1.68 13.84
C GLU A 555 -17.27 1.96 14.39
N THR A 556 -18.25 2.16 13.50
CA THR A 556 -19.62 2.49 13.87
C THR A 556 -20.42 1.25 14.30
N TYR A 557 -20.28 0.10 13.63
CA TYR A 557 -21.19 -1.02 13.79
C TYR A 557 -20.54 -2.31 14.28
N TRP A 558 -19.30 -2.59 13.91
CA TRP A 558 -18.63 -3.83 14.30
C TRP A 558 -18.07 -3.77 15.72
N TRP A 559 -17.39 -2.68 16.04
CA TRP A 559 -16.76 -2.51 17.35
C TRP A 559 -17.69 -1.88 18.36
N ALA A 560 -18.64 -1.08 17.91
CA ALA A 560 -19.64 -0.49 18.78
C ALA A 560 -20.70 -1.49 19.27
N GLU A 561 -20.92 -2.63 18.57
CA GLU A 561 -21.82 -3.69 19.06
C GLU A 561 -21.38 -4.35 20.38
N GLY A 562 -20.09 -4.25 20.73
CA GLY A 562 -19.59 -4.60 22.06
C GLY A 562 -19.78 -3.49 23.09
N ALA A 563 -20.21 -2.29 22.67
CA ALA A 563 -20.41 -1.16 23.55
C ALA A 563 -21.62 -1.37 24.44
N THR A 564 -21.47 -1.12 25.71
CA THR A 564 -22.60 -0.96 26.64
C THR A 564 -23.45 0.18 26.12
N GLN A 565 -24.79 -0.01 26.17
CA GLN A 565 -25.75 1.03 25.80
C GLN A 565 -25.38 2.36 26.48
N GLY A 566 -24.94 3.33 25.68
CA GLY A 566 -24.67 4.67 26.20
C GLY A 566 -23.42 5.36 25.67
N ASP A 567 -22.58 4.67 24.84
CA ASP A 567 -21.44 5.36 24.22
C ASP A 567 -21.91 6.41 23.20
N PRO A 568 -21.31 7.59 23.20
CA PRO A 568 -21.70 8.66 22.29
C PRO A 568 -21.49 8.24 20.83
N VAL A 569 -22.39 8.69 19.96
CA VAL A 569 -22.24 8.51 18.52
C VAL A 569 -20.94 9.16 18.09
N LEU A 570 -20.09 8.41 17.34
CA LEU A 570 -18.83 8.93 16.83
C LEU A 570 -19.06 10.15 15.94
N LYS A 571 -18.23 11.15 16.12
CA LYS A 571 -18.19 12.34 15.27
C LYS A 571 -17.11 12.19 14.19
N PRO A 572 -17.26 12.86 13.04
CA PRO A 572 -16.19 12.92 12.03
C PRO A 572 -14.97 13.69 12.54
N GLU A 573 -13.78 13.20 12.16
CA GLU A 573 -12.54 13.94 12.38
C GLU A 573 -12.45 15.12 11.42
N LYS A 574 -12.03 16.29 11.92
CA LYS A 574 -11.82 17.52 11.13
C LYS A 574 -10.41 18.01 11.30
N ASN A 575 -9.61 17.97 10.23
CA ASN A 575 -8.25 18.50 10.22
C ASN A 575 -8.26 19.93 9.72
N ASN A 576 -7.98 20.91 10.59
CA ASN A 576 -7.71 22.30 10.24
C ASN A 576 -6.21 22.46 10.00
N ALA A 577 -5.80 22.68 8.77
CA ALA A 577 -4.41 22.58 8.36
C ALA A 577 -3.87 23.88 7.76
N ALA A 578 -2.58 24.13 8.00
CA ALA A 578 -1.81 25.21 7.36
C ALA A 578 -0.45 24.68 6.90
N GLU A 579 -0.04 25.05 5.69
CA GLU A 579 1.24 24.61 5.12
C GLU A 579 1.93 25.75 4.38
N LEU A 580 3.27 25.74 4.40
CA LEU A 580 4.11 26.66 3.68
C LEU A 580 5.23 25.89 2.98
N LEU A 581 5.28 25.99 1.65
CA LEU A 581 6.29 25.37 0.81
C LEU A 581 7.12 26.43 0.10
N TYR A 582 8.44 26.33 0.18
CA TYR A 582 9.37 27.04 -0.69
C TYR A 582 10.11 26.04 -1.56
N GLN A 583 10.20 26.28 -2.86
CA GLN A 583 10.95 25.48 -3.81
C GLN A 583 11.87 26.36 -4.66
N HIS A 584 13.14 25.96 -4.75
CA HIS A 584 14.11 26.48 -5.69
C HIS A 584 14.52 25.40 -6.71
N ASN A 585 14.44 25.73 -8.00
CA ASN A 585 14.84 24.84 -9.10
C ASN A 585 16.18 25.32 -9.68
N PHE A 586 17.25 24.56 -9.46
CA PHE A 586 18.56 24.81 -10.06
C PHE A 586 18.58 24.43 -11.54
N SER A 587 17.76 23.43 -11.93
CA SER A 587 17.56 22.96 -13.29
C SER A 587 16.19 22.29 -13.40
N GLN A 588 15.86 21.71 -14.57
CA GLN A 588 14.63 20.91 -14.72
C GLN A 588 14.61 19.65 -13.83
N LYS A 589 15.77 19.21 -13.33
CA LYS A 589 15.91 17.96 -12.53
C LYS A 589 16.38 18.21 -11.11
N ASP A 590 17.11 19.30 -10.90
CA ASP A 590 17.76 19.59 -9.62
C ASP A 590 16.99 20.67 -8.91
N PHE A 591 16.63 20.40 -7.68
CA PHE A 591 15.80 21.29 -6.86
C PHE A 591 16.11 21.12 -5.37
N VAL A 592 15.68 22.09 -4.58
CA VAL A 592 15.54 22.00 -3.13
C VAL A 592 14.14 22.47 -2.75
N ARG A 593 13.50 21.78 -1.80
CA ARG A 593 12.21 22.13 -1.23
C ARG A 593 12.29 22.19 0.28
N VAL A 594 11.63 23.17 0.87
CA VAL A 594 11.42 23.27 2.32
C VAL A 594 9.94 23.42 2.55
N CYS A 595 9.37 22.55 3.37
CA CYS A 595 7.97 22.60 3.74
C CYS A 595 7.84 22.67 5.26
N ALA A 596 6.93 23.54 5.75
CA ALA A 596 6.49 23.53 7.15
C ALA A 596 4.98 23.30 7.17
N TYR A 597 4.48 22.56 8.17
CA TYR A 597 3.07 22.22 8.26
C TYR A 597 2.59 22.18 9.71
N TYR A 598 1.31 22.46 9.89
CA TYR A 598 0.59 22.37 11.16
C TYR A 598 -0.80 21.79 10.89
N TYR A 599 -1.15 20.74 11.64
CA TYR A 599 -2.45 20.06 11.60
C TYR A 599 -3.06 20.08 12.99
N ASN A 600 -4.33 20.46 13.06
CA ASN A 600 -5.16 20.35 14.26
C ASN A 600 -6.38 19.51 13.90
N ILE A 601 -6.36 18.26 14.33
CA ILE A 601 -7.39 17.26 14.04
C ILE A 601 -8.33 17.18 15.24
N GLU A 602 -9.47 17.81 15.12
CA GLU A 602 -10.56 17.77 16.13
C GLU A 602 -11.32 16.45 16.05
N ASP A 603 -11.88 16.02 17.18
CA ASP A 603 -12.67 14.79 17.32
C ASP A 603 -11.90 13.55 16.78
N TYR A 604 -10.60 13.46 17.06
CA TYR A 604 -9.74 12.37 16.56
C TYR A 604 -10.22 11.01 17.06
N ILE A 605 -10.44 10.05 16.17
CA ILE A 605 -11.01 8.74 16.49
C ILE A 605 -9.89 7.79 16.91
N MET A 606 -10.00 7.24 18.11
CA MET A 606 -9.08 6.25 18.65
C MET A 606 -9.77 4.93 18.98
N PHE A 607 -8.98 3.88 18.98
CA PHE A 607 -9.40 2.57 19.44
C PHE A 607 -8.99 2.40 20.90
N ARG A 608 -9.95 2.08 21.78
CA ARG A 608 -9.77 1.93 23.22
C ARG A 608 -9.74 0.47 23.62
N PHE A 609 -8.82 0.11 24.49
CA PHE A 609 -8.89 -1.07 25.31
C PHE A 609 -9.17 -0.63 26.75
N ASP A 610 -10.39 -0.82 27.24
CA ASP A 610 -10.73 -0.65 28.64
C ASP A 610 -10.70 -2.04 29.32
N PRO A 611 -10.36 -2.17 30.61
CA PRO A 611 -10.40 -3.44 31.35
C PRO A 611 -11.70 -4.21 31.20
N SER A 612 -12.79 -3.53 30.95
CA SER A 612 -14.12 -4.11 30.77
C SER A 612 -14.54 -4.25 29.30
N TRP A 613 -13.81 -3.60 28.32
CA TRP A 613 -14.36 -3.50 26.98
C TRP A 613 -13.40 -2.92 25.92
N ARG A 614 -13.61 -3.31 24.64
CA ARG A 614 -12.96 -2.75 23.44
C ARG A 614 -13.91 -1.80 22.74
N GLY A 615 -13.50 -0.58 22.44
CA GLY A 615 -14.31 0.37 21.73
C GLY A 615 -13.55 1.42 20.97
N VAL A 616 -14.31 2.18 20.20
CA VAL A 616 -13.84 3.30 19.41
C VAL A 616 -14.50 4.56 19.94
N TYR A 617 -13.74 5.62 20.11
CA TYR A 617 -14.23 6.89 20.67
C TYR A 617 -13.46 8.07 20.09
N ASN A 618 -14.09 9.26 20.16
CA ASN A 618 -13.38 10.49 19.83
C ASN A 618 -12.62 11.02 21.04
N ILE A 619 -11.38 11.46 20.85
CA ILE A 619 -10.66 12.33 21.77
C ILE A 619 -10.83 13.78 21.33
N ASP A 620 -10.51 14.74 22.19
CA ASP A 620 -10.71 16.16 21.92
C ASP A 620 -9.98 16.60 20.65
N LYS A 621 -8.70 16.29 20.56
CA LYS A 621 -7.88 16.60 19.38
C LYS A 621 -6.56 15.83 19.32
N ALA A 622 -5.98 15.81 18.12
CA ALA A 622 -4.57 15.48 17.87
C ALA A 622 -3.92 16.62 17.07
N GLU A 623 -2.78 17.12 17.55
CA GLU A 623 -1.98 18.13 16.88
C GLU A 623 -0.74 17.50 16.27
N ILE A 624 -0.40 17.88 15.04
CA ILE A 624 0.83 17.47 14.36
C ILE A 624 1.45 18.70 13.74
N TYR A 625 2.75 18.90 13.96
CA TYR A 625 3.49 19.96 13.32
C TYR A 625 4.88 19.49 12.95
N GLY A 626 5.42 20.05 11.88
CA GLY A 626 6.73 19.62 11.41
C GLY A 626 7.27 20.47 10.28
N ALA A 627 8.49 20.12 9.90
CA ALA A 627 9.16 20.68 8.74
C ALA A 627 9.94 19.59 8.00
N SER A 628 9.94 19.68 6.68
CA SER A 628 10.77 18.81 5.83
C SER A 628 11.65 19.64 4.89
N LEU A 629 12.82 19.10 4.63
CA LEU A 629 13.76 19.57 3.61
C LEU A 629 14.05 18.41 2.69
N ASP A 630 13.80 18.58 1.41
CA ASP A 630 14.19 17.59 0.42
C ASP A 630 14.79 18.22 -0.82
N GLY A 631 15.60 17.43 -1.54
CA GLY A 631 16.21 17.92 -2.75
C GLY A 631 16.91 16.84 -3.55
N ARG A 632 17.23 17.25 -4.78
CA ARG A 632 18.03 16.47 -5.72
C ARG A 632 19.09 17.37 -6.33
N ALA A 633 20.31 16.82 -6.50
CA ALA A 633 21.41 17.50 -7.16
C ALA A 633 22.17 16.56 -8.11
N THR A 634 22.52 17.08 -9.28
CA THR A 634 23.41 16.44 -10.24
C THR A 634 24.81 17.04 -10.05
N PHE A 635 25.70 16.32 -9.35
CA PHE A 635 27.05 16.81 -9.02
C PHE A 635 27.98 16.76 -10.22
N THR A 636 27.86 15.69 -11.03
CA THR A 636 28.64 15.46 -12.24
C THR A 636 27.78 14.71 -13.28
N ASN A 637 28.30 14.52 -14.49
CA ASN A 637 27.62 13.73 -15.52
C ASN A 637 27.37 12.27 -15.11
N TRP A 638 28.14 11.75 -14.14
CA TRP A 638 28.09 10.37 -13.69
C TRP A 638 27.60 10.23 -12.23
N LEU A 639 27.42 11.32 -11.47
CA LEU A 639 26.99 11.28 -10.08
C LEU A 639 25.84 12.25 -9.86
N SER A 640 24.72 11.74 -9.37
CA SER A 640 23.61 12.52 -8.82
C SER A 640 23.18 11.96 -7.46
N GLY A 641 22.54 12.79 -6.65
CA GLY A 641 22.05 12.39 -5.35
C GLY A 641 20.72 13.05 -5.01
N ASN A 642 20.02 12.47 -4.06
CA ASN A 642 18.85 13.03 -3.42
C ASN A 642 18.94 12.85 -1.91
N ALA A 643 18.35 13.76 -1.16
CA ALA A 643 18.22 13.64 0.29
C ALA A 643 16.89 14.23 0.75
N ALA A 644 16.37 13.69 1.85
CA ALA A 644 15.22 14.23 2.54
C ALA A 644 15.42 14.12 4.05
N ILE A 645 15.02 15.17 4.77
CA ILE A 645 15.04 15.25 6.24
C ILE A 645 13.67 15.73 6.65
N THR A 646 13.03 15.03 7.58
CA THR A 646 11.77 15.42 8.19
C THR A 646 11.95 15.49 9.70
N TRP A 647 11.51 16.57 10.29
CA TRP A 647 11.32 16.75 11.72
C TRP A 647 9.84 16.99 11.98
N GLN A 648 9.27 16.28 12.95
CA GLN A 648 7.86 16.40 13.27
C GLN A 648 7.58 16.07 14.73
N LYS A 649 6.49 16.62 15.27
CA LYS A 649 5.97 16.30 16.61
C LYS A 649 4.48 16.12 16.58
N SER A 650 3.97 15.30 17.48
CA SER A 650 2.54 15.09 17.70
C SER A 650 2.16 15.30 19.16
N LYS A 651 0.89 15.63 19.39
CA LYS A 651 0.30 15.71 20.72
C LYS A 651 -1.16 15.34 20.66
N LYS A 652 -1.63 14.51 21.60
CA LYS A 652 -3.04 14.16 21.78
C LYS A 652 -3.58 14.86 23.04
N GLU A 653 -4.88 15.18 23.05
CA GLU A 653 -5.57 15.68 24.23
C GLU A 653 -6.94 14.97 24.36
N GLY A 654 -7.30 14.61 25.61
CA GLY A 654 -8.56 13.91 25.92
C GLY A 654 -8.49 12.39 25.77
N ASP A 655 -7.28 11.82 25.68
CA ASP A 655 -7.08 10.38 25.66
C ASP A 655 -6.92 9.83 27.09
N ILE A 656 -7.50 8.66 27.36
CA ILE A 656 -7.36 7.96 28.66
C ILE A 656 -5.91 7.64 29.00
N TYR A 657 -5.05 7.48 28.01
CA TYR A 657 -3.63 7.19 28.18
C TYR A 657 -2.84 8.43 28.59
N ASP A 658 -3.24 9.59 28.09
CA ASP A 658 -2.74 10.90 28.53
C ASP A 658 -3.15 11.16 29.99
N GLU A 659 -4.41 10.93 30.35
CA GLU A 659 -4.91 11.01 31.73
C GLU A 659 -4.20 10.03 32.66
N ALA A 660 -3.82 8.85 32.17
CA ALA A 660 -3.02 7.87 32.92
C ALA A 660 -1.53 8.23 33.00
N GLY A 661 -1.07 9.29 32.31
CA GLY A 661 0.32 9.74 32.28
C GLY A 661 1.25 8.81 31.49
N LEU A 662 0.73 8.04 30.54
CA LEU A 662 1.52 7.13 29.71
C LEU A 662 2.18 7.85 28.54
N SER A 663 1.40 8.48 27.66
CA SER A 663 1.90 9.27 26.55
C SER A 663 0.81 10.13 25.94
N ASP A 664 1.13 11.38 25.62
CA ASP A 664 0.31 12.30 24.85
C ASP A 664 0.70 12.35 23.36
N GLU A 665 1.62 11.49 22.92
CA GLU A 665 2.03 11.39 21.51
C GLU A 665 1.18 10.38 20.74
N ILE A 666 1.12 10.53 19.41
CA ILE A 666 0.53 9.54 18.50
C ILE A 666 1.46 8.32 18.42
N ASP A 667 0.90 7.10 18.53
CA ASP A 667 1.67 5.87 18.48
C ASP A 667 2.45 5.70 17.17
N TYR A 668 3.66 5.17 17.26
CA TYR A 668 4.58 4.90 16.14
C TYR A 668 4.98 6.16 15.36
N PHE A 669 5.07 7.28 16.01
CA PHE A 669 5.38 8.58 15.43
C PHE A 669 6.85 8.93 15.62
N PRO A 670 7.74 8.86 14.59
CA PRO A 670 9.14 9.24 14.74
C PRO A 670 9.30 10.76 14.74
N GLU A 671 10.15 11.31 15.62
CA GLU A 671 10.44 12.74 15.60
C GLU A 671 11.32 13.12 14.41
N TRP A 672 12.33 12.31 14.12
CA TRP A 672 13.25 12.54 12.99
C TRP A 672 13.24 11.41 11.98
N LYS A 673 13.34 11.80 10.72
CA LYS A 673 13.60 10.88 9.61
C LYS A 673 14.60 11.51 8.65
N VAL A 674 15.51 10.66 8.16
CA VAL A 674 16.48 11.05 7.14
C VAL A 674 16.53 9.97 6.07
N SER A 675 16.47 10.36 4.80
CA SER A 675 16.77 9.47 3.69
C SER A 675 17.79 10.13 2.75
N ALA A 676 18.68 9.33 2.18
CA ALA A 676 19.66 9.79 1.21
C ALA A 676 19.88 8.73 0.13
N GLY A 677 20.11 9.17 -1.09
CA GLY A 677 20.40 8.29 -2.21
C GLY A 677 21.48 8.87 -3.11
N LEU A 678 22.39 8.03 -3.57
CA LEU A 678 23.39 8.35 -4.58
C LEU A 678 23.19 7.43 -5.79
N GLU A 679 23.22 8.02 -6.98
CA GLU A 679 23.14 7.34 -8.26
C GLU A 679 24.42 7.58 -9.06
N PHE A 680 25.13 6.50 -9.36
CA PHE A 680 26.34 6.48 -10.16
C PHE A 680 26.03 5.93 -11.55
N LYS A 681 26.22 6.72 -12.57
CA LYS A 681 26.17 6.27 -13.96
C LYS A 681 27.54 5.70 -14.32
N LEU A 682 27.56 4.42 -14.58
CA LEU A 682 28.77 3.65 -14.92
C LEU A 682 28.89 3.47 -16.44
N PRO A 683 30.06 3.01 -16.95
CA PRO A 683 30.20 2.61 -18.34
C PRO A 683 29.11 1.63 -18.79
N TYR A 684 28.87 1.56 -20.09
CA TYR A 684 27.85 0.70 -20.72
C TYR A 684 26.42 0.99 -20.27
N GLN A 685 26.10 2.25 -19.90
CA GLN A 685 24.80 2.70 -19.40
C GLN A 685 24.36 1.98 -18.12
N SER A 686 25.27 1.34 -17.41
CA SER A 686 24.98 0.73 -16.13
C SER A 686 24.75 1.80 -15.07
N VAL A 687 23.92 1.49 -14.08
CA VAL A 687 23.57 2.41 -12.98
C VAL A 687 23.74 1.69 -11.65
N PHE A 688 24.55 2.28 -10.76
CA PHE A 688 24.70 1.83 -9.39
C PHE A 688 24.05 2.82 -8.45
N ASN A 689 23.16 2.33 -7.58
CA ASN A 689 22.46 3.13 -6.58
C ASN A 689 22.83 2.67 -5.19
N VAL A 690 22.99 3.63 -4.29
CA VAL A 690 23.08 3.42 -2.84
C VAL A 690 22.00 4.27 -2.21
N THR A 691 21.19 3.71 -1.34
CA THR A 691 20.17 4.46 -0.57
C THR A 691 20.30 4.11 0.89
N ALA A 692 20.11 5.08 1.77
CA ALA A 692 20.09 4.89 3.21
C ALA A 692 18.86 5.58 3.82
N ARG A 693 18.36 5.03 4.91
CA ARG A 693 17.22 5.57 5.67
C ARG A 693 17.49 5.44 7.14
N TYR A 694 17.30 6.55 7.88
CA TYR A 694 17.25 6.61 9.33
C TYR A 694 15.82 6.91 9.77
N VAL A 695 15.34 6.22 10.77
CA VAL A 695 14.08 6.48 11.47
C VAL A 695 14.38 6.53 12.95
N ASP A 696 13.92 7.59 13.61
CA ASP A 696 14.14 7.83 15.02
C ASP A 696 13.35 6.86 15.90
N GLU A 697 13.62 6.92 17.21
CA GLU A 697 12.84 6.19 18.21
C GLU A 697 11.34 6.50 18.08
N ARG A 698 10.51 5.54 18.43
CA ARG A 698 9.06 5.66 18.38
C ARG A 698 8.46 5.05 19.62
N GLN A 699 7.39 5.63 20.08
CA GLN A 699 6.63 5.12 21.21
C GLN A 699 5.33 4.47 20.73
N ALA A 700 4.84 3.49 21.47
CA ALA A 700 3.53 2.90 21.29
C ALA A 700 2.96 2.43 22.62
N ILE A 701 1.67 2.58 22.80
CA ILE A 701 0.97 2.05 23.96
C ILE A 701 0.59 0.60 23.68
N TYR A 702 1.14 -0.28 24.47
CA TYR A 702 0.89 -1.71 24.39
C TYR A 702 -0.11 -2.13 25.46
N ALA A 703 -1.24 -2.75 25.03
CA ALA A 703 -2.27 -3.27 25.90
C ALA A 703 -2.14 -4.79 26.04
N TYR A 704 -2.12 -5.29 27.26
CA TYR A 704 -2.07 -6.72 27.55
C TYR A 704 -3.01 -7.11 28.68
N SER A 705 -3.40 -8.37 28.73
CA SER A 705 -4.31 -8.88 29.74
C SER A 705 -3.61 -9.88 30.64
N SER A 706 -3.84 -9.80 31.96
CA SER A 706 -3.25 -10.71 32.93
C SER A 706 -4.21 -11.07 34.06
N GLY A 707 -3.91 -12.19 34.76
CA GLY A 707 -4.60 -12.60 35.97
C GLY A 707 -5.99 -13.22 35.79
N TRP A 708 -6.60 -13.61 36.92
CA TRP A 708 -7.97 -14.08 37.02
C TRP A 708 -8.65 -13.40 38.22
N PRO A 709 -9.75 -12.63 38.08
CA PRO A 709 -10.36 -12.24 36.78
C PRO A 709 -9.41 -11.45 35.90
N THR A 710 -9.52 -11.58 34.58
CA THR A 710 -8.66 -10.93 33.60
C THR A 710 -8.63 -9.42 33.81
N GLN A 711 -7.44 -8.88 34.07
CA GLN A 711 -7.20 -7.44 34.12
C GLN A 711 -6.45 -6.99 32.88
N GLN A 712 -6.80 -5.84 32.37
CA GLN A 712 -6.04 -5.19 31.31
C GLN A 712 -5.00 -4.24 31.89
N HIS A 713 -3.84 -4.27 31.28
CA HIS A 713 -2.70 -3.41 31.64
C HIS A 713 -2.26 -2.66 30.39
N PHE A 714 -1.70 -1.48 30.61
CA PHE A 714 -1.15 -0.66 29.57
C PHE A 714 0.30 -0.33 29.89
N LYS A 715 1.16 -0.39 28.89
CA LYS A 715 2.58 -0.10 29.03
C LYS A 715 3.04 0.72 27.86
N LEU A 716 3.83 1.76 28.14
CA LEU A 716 4.54 2.47 27.08
C LEU A 716 5.71 1.60 26.62
N ILE A 717 5.78 1.36 25.31
CA ILE A 717 6.84 0.62 24.63
C ILE A 717 7.63 1.61 23.80
N GLU A 718 8.94 1.52 23.87
CA GLU A 718 9.87 2.25 23.03
C GLU A 718 10.44 1.29 21.97
N LEU A 719 10.40 1.71 20.71
CA LEU A 719 11.04 1.03 19.59
C LEU A 719 12.32 1.77 19.25
N ASP A 720 13.43 1.05 19.25
CA ASP A 720 14.75 1.62 18.97
C ASP A 720 14.80 2.32 17.60
N PRO A 721 15.62 3.38 17.48
CA PRO A 721 15.92 3.99 16.19
C PRO A 721 16.71 3.01 15.32
N TYR A 722 16.59 3.13 14.00
CA TYR A 722 17.31 2.24 13.09
C TYR A 722 17.84 2.94 11.85
N ILE A 723 18.89 2.35 11.25
CA ILE A 723 19.47 2.77 9.96
C ILE A 723 19.52 1.57 9.03
N THR A 724 18.85 1.66 7.88
CA THR A 724 18.98 0.67 6.80
C THR A 724 19.68 1.29 5.59
N ALA A 725 20.47 0.48 4.91
CA ALA A 725 21.08 0.86 3.63
C ALA A 725 20.85 -0.21 2.59
N ASP A 726 20.55 0.21 1.36
CA ASP A 726 20.31 -0.66 0.22
C ASP A 726 21.24 -0.30 -0.93
N ILE A 727 21.68 -1.30 -1.68
CA ILE A 727 22.43 -1.12 -2.92
C ILE A 727 21.72 -1.82 -4.07
N ASN A 728 21.84 -1.25 -5.26
CA ASN A 728 21.29 -1.83 -6.48
C ASN A 728 22.21 -1.51 -7.67
N LEU A 729 22.54 -2.52 -8.47
CA LEU A 729 23.26 -2.37 -9.72
C LEU A 729 22.38 -2.83 -10.88
N LYS A 730 22.19 -1.95 -11.87
CA LYS A 730 21.48 -2.22 -13.12
C LYS A 730 22.44 -2.26 -14.28
N VAL A 731 22.33 -3.27 -15.12
CA VAL A 731 23.19 -3.48 -16.29
C VAL A 731 22.32 -3.78 -17.50
N PRO A 732 22.24 -2.86 -18.48
CA PRO A 732 21.58 -3.16 -19.75
C PRO A 732 22.33 -4.23 -20.54
N VAL A 733 21.61 -5.22 -21.07
CA VAL A 733 22.14 -6.31 -21.88
C VAL A 733 21.51 -6.25 -23.27
N GLY A 734 22.19 -5.57 -24.18
CA GLY A 734 21.64 -5.28 -25.50
C GLY A 734 20.53 -4.24 -25.47
N LYS A 735 19.55 -4.35 -26.38
CA LYS A 735 18.46 -3.35 -26.53
C LYS A 735 17.18 -3.72 -25.76
N HIS A 736 17.06 -4.97 -25.37
CA HIS A 736 15.80 -5.55 -24.91
C HIS A 736 15.86 -6.16 -23.52
N ALA A 737 17.03 -6.22 -22.90
CA ALA A 737 17.20 -6.84 -21.58
C ALA A 737 17.95 -5.91 -20.62
N GLU A 738 17.56 -5.94 -19.36
CA GLU A 738 18.25 -5.31 -18.23
C GLU A 738 18.37 -6.35 -17.10
N LEU A 739 19.57 -6.51 -16.57
CA LEU A 739 19.83 -7.31 -15.37
C LEU A 739 20.06 -6.38 -14.19
N SER A 740 19.54 -6.75 -13.04
CA SER A 740 19.79 -6.02 -11.79
C SER A 740 20.20 -7.00 -10.69
N GLY A 741 21.14 -6.56 -9.84
CA GLY A 741 21.45 -7.20 -8.57
C GLY A 741 21.21 -6.22 -7.44
N TYR A 742 20.67 -6.67 -6.31
CA TYR A 742 20.40 -5.81 -5.17
C TYR A 742 20.71 -6.46 -3.83
N VAL A 743 21.00 -5.64 -2.84
CA VAL A 743 21.06 -6.01 -1.44
C VAL A 743 20.23 -5.00 -0.66
N GLU A 744 19.29 -5.47 0.12
CA GLU A 744 18.52 -4.66 1.08
C GLU A 744 19.05 -4.91 2.48
N ASN A 745 18.93 -3.88 3.33
CA ASN A 745 19.43 -3.92 4.69
C ASN A 745 20.89 -4.41 4.75
N LEU A 746 21.76 -3.72 4.02
CA LEU A 746 23.18 -4.10 3.78
C LEU A 746 23.96 -4.40 5.05
N PHE A 747 23.61 -3.77 6.16
CA PHE A 747 24.29 -3.92 7.44
C PHE A 747 23.69 -5.00 8.35
N GLY A 748 22.54 -5.61 7.93
CA GLY A 748 21.83 -6.60 8.73
C GLY A 748 21.26 -5.99 10.00
N GLU A 749 20.77 -4.74 9.92
CA GLU A 749 20.14 -4.06 11.04
C GLU A 749 18.92 -4.82 11.52
N GLU A 750 18.84 -5.13 12.81
CA GLU A 750 17.68 -5.71 13.45
C GLU A 750 16.74 -4.59 13.87
N TYR A 751 15.55 -4.50 13.28
CA TYR A 751 14.60 -3.42 13.56
C TYR A 751 13.14 -3.88 13.42
N GLU A 752 12.26 -3.14 14.07
CA GLU A 752 10.81 -3.33 14.00
C GLU A 752 10.15 -2.06 13.45
N GLU A 753 9.22 -2.19 12.52
CA GLU A 753 8.34 -1.08 12.12
C GLU A 753 7.05 -1.07 12.95
N GLN A 754 6.67 -2.22 13.48
CA GLN A 754 5.61 -2.41 14.47
C GLN A 754 6.12 -3.32 15.58
N PHE A 755 5.87 -2.95 16.81
CA PHE A 755 6.28 -3.71 17.99
C PHE A 755 5.85 -5.18 17.90
N GLY A 756 6.79 -6.08 18.19
CA GLY A 756 6.59 -7.54 18.13
C GLY A 756 6.69 -8.15 16.74
N TYR A 757 7.04 -7.38 15.71
CA TYR A 757 7.17 -7.85 14.33
C TYR A 757 8.51 -7.40 13.73
N PRO A 758 9.62 -8.03 14.12
CA PRO A 758 10.93 -7.71 13.58
C PRO A 758 10.97 -7.91 12.05
N MET A 759 11.64 -7.02 11.37
CA MET A 759 11.82 -7.06 9.92
C MET A 759 13.02 -7.96 9.57
N PRO A 760 13.07 -8.55 8.37
CA PRO A 760 14.17 -9.45 8.00
C PRO A 760 15.50 -8.71 7.94
N GLY A 761 16.58 -9.43 8.20
CA GLY A 761 17.95 -8.98 8.08
C GLY A 761 18.34 -8.70 6.61
N ILE A 762 19.51 -9.17 6.18
CA ILE A 762 20.02 -8.94 4.82
C ILE A 762 19.22 -9.74 3.80
N ILE A 763 18.69 -9.05 2.78
CA ILE A 763 18.06 -9.68 1.60
C ILE A 763 18.93 -9.41 0.37
N ILE A 764 19.27 -10.48 -0.35
CA ILE A 764 20.05 -10.43 -1.59
C ILE A 764 19.21 -10.95 -2.74
N GLY A 765 19.20 -10.26 -3.86
CA GLY A 765 18.41 -10.73 -5.00
C GLY A 765 18.90 -10.22 -6.34
N ALA A 766 18.24 -10.74 -7.37
CA ALA A 766 18.48 -10.37 -8.76
C ALA A 766 17.14 -10.17 -9.48
N ALA A 767 17.15 -9.31 -10.51
CA ALA A 767 16.00 -9.07 -11.37
C ALA A 767 16.39 -9.10 -12.84
N LEU A 768 15.47 -9.54 -13.68
CA LEU A 768 15.53 -9.52 -15.13
C LEU A 768 14.34 -8.73 -15.67
N LYS A 769 14.61 -7.70 -16.49
CA LYS A 769 13.60 -7.01 -17.30
C LYS A 769 13.84 -7.31 -18.76
N LEU A 770 12.79 -7.71 -19.48
CA LEU A 770 12.78 -7.87 -20.94
C LEU A 770 11.72 -6.93 -21.51
N SER A 771 12.09 -6.16 -22.56
CA SER A 771 11.18 -5.24 -23.25
C SER A 771 11.28 -5.47 -24.76
N LEU A 772 10.16 -5.84 -25.40
CA LEU A 772 10.04 -6.20 -26.82
C LEU A 772 9.05 -5.24 -27.50
#